data_d146f9c02b73f8423203c2a8f4a13291
#
_entry.id   d146f9c02b73f8423203c2a8f4a13291
#
_cell.length_a   1.000
_cell.length_b   1.000
_cell.length_c   1.000
_cell.angle_alpha   90.00
_cell.angle_beta   90.00
_cell.angle_gamma   90.00
#
_symmetry.space_group_name_H-M   'P 1'
#
loop_
_entity.id
_entity.type
_entity.pdbx_description
1 polymer ?
#
loop_
_entity_poly.entity_id
_entity_poly.type
_entity_poly.pdbx_seq_one_letter_code
_entity_poly.pdbx_strand_id
1 'polypeptide(L)'
;MTINTDDQYGDGESKTTLSSSRREIYECTWRLSCESRNYDFPVTSYRYSSSSYQDQMDDALNTTLTNDKATLIQVWKPKSYGSVKGQIPQQDRLTYTWKEIDVFGEAPADGKAREPLCARIRNCCTRQRKDFNPRKHLLKNVTGVARSGELLAVMGSSGAGKTTLLNALAFRSPPGVKISPNAVRALNGVPVNAEQLRARCAYVQQDDLFIPSLTTREHLLFQALLRMGRGVPTSVKQHRVQEVLQELSLVKCADTIIGAPGRIKGLSGGERKRLAFASETLTDPHLLLCDEPTSGLDSFMAHSVLQVLKGMAMKGKTIILTIHQPSSELYCLFDKILLVAEGRVAFLGSPYQSAEFFSQLGIPCPPNYNPADFYVQMLAIAPAKEAECRDMIKKICDSFAVSPIAREVLETASVVGKGMDEPYMLHPMEGVGSTGYRSSWWTQFYCILWRSWLSVLKDPMLVKVRLLQTAMVATLIGSIYFGQVLDQDGVMNINGSLFLFLTNMTFQNVFAVINVFSAELPVFLREKRSRLYRVDTYFLGKTIAELPLFIAVPFVFTSITYPMIGLRAGATHYFITLFIVTLVANVSTSFGYLISCASSSISMALSVGPPVVIPFLIFGGFFLNSASVPAYFKYLSYLSWFRYANEALLINQWSTVVDGEIACTRANVTCPRSGEIILETFNFRVEDFTLDIACLFALIVLFRLGALLCLWLRSRSKE
;
A
#
# COMPACT_ATOMS: atom_id res chain seq x y z
N MET A 1 -14.80 46.60 25.50
CA MET A 1 -14.33 47.15 26.77
C MET A 1 -12.84 47.24 26.66
N THR A 2 -12.39 48.47 26.44
CA THR A 2 -11.01 48.98 26.39
C THR A 2 -10.44 49.06 27.78
N ILE A 3 -9.17 48.68 27.95
CA ILE A 3 -8.27 49.37 28.89
C ILE A 3 -6.83 49.25 28.32
N ASN A 4 -6.27 50.42 27.95
CA ASN A 4 -4.85 50.75 27.81
C ASN A 4 -4.18 50.80 29.18
N THR A 5 -2.89 50.52 29.23
CA THR A 5 -1.92 51.37 29.93
C THR A 5 -0.50 51.11 29.43
N ASP A 6 0.09 52.18 28.92
CA ASP A 6 1.53 52.41 28.72
C ASP A 6 2.27 52.36 30.05
N ASP A 7 3.57 51.97 30.02
CA ASP A 7 4.62 52.75 30.65
C ASP A 7 6.03 52.40 30.14
N GLN A 8 6.80 53.48 30.01
CA GLN A 8 8.14 53.64 29.44
C GLN A 8 9.27 53.37 30.44
N TYR A 9 10.49 53.51 29.91
CA TYR A 9 11.85 53.67 30.46
C TYR A 9 12.65 52.39 30.68
N GLY A 10 13.92 52.27 30.27
CA GLY A 10 14.93 53.25 29.89
C GLY A 10 16.24 52.54 29.52
N ASP A 11 17.05 53.21 28.76
CA ASP A 11 18.37 52.82 28.23
C ASP A 11 19.42 52.46 29.30
N GLY A 12 20.31 51.54 28.96
CA GLY A 12 21.49 51.24 29.77
C GLY A 12 22.48 50.34 29.07
N GLU A 13 23.37 50.92 28.25
CA GLU A 13 24.55 50.23 27.70
C GLU A 13 25.48 49.73 28.82
N SER A 14 25.84 48.45 28.79
CA SER A 14 27.11 48.00 29.37
C SER A 14 27.69 46.83 28.58
N LYS A 15 28.73 47.13 27.80
CA LYS A 15 29.66 46.17 27.23
C LYS A 15 30.42 45.47 28.36
N THR A 16 30.22 44.18 28.57
CA THR A 16 31.12 43.37 29.38
C THR A 16 31.59 42.14 28.57
N THR A 17 32.89 42.12 28.38
CA THR A 17 33.68 41.02 27.84
C THR A 17 33.45 39.74 28.64
N LEU A 18 32.89 38.71 28.01
CA LEU A 18 32.72 37.40 28.61
C LEU A 18 34.02 36.61 28.56
N SER A 19 34.53 36.29 29.76
CA SER A 19 35.76 35.55 30.00
C SER A 19 35.66 34.07 29.64
N SER A 20 36.81 33.44 29.36
CA SER A 20 37.02 32.04 28.93
C SER A 20 36.37 30.96 29.83
N SER A 21 36.09 31.27 31.09
CA SER A 21 35.48 30.34 32.06
C SER A 21 34.01 30.00 31.78
N ARG A 22 33.28 30.78 30.97
CA ARG A 22 31.90 30.42 30.55
C ARG A 22 31.83 29.41 29.43
N ARG A 23 32.91 29.22 28.63
CA ARG A 23 32.98 28.18 27.60
C ARG A 23 33.02 26.79 28.20
N GLU A 24 33.79 26.59 29.26
CA GLU A 24 33.90 25.28 29.93
C GLU A 24 32.61 24.84 30.62
N ILE A 25 31.82 25.77 31.15
CA ILE A 25 30.53 25.48 31.78
C ILE A 25 29.49 25.06 30.72
N TYR A 26 29.57 25.61 29.53
CA TYR A 26 28.68 25.25 28.42
C TYR A 26 28.98 23.82 27.86
N GLU A 27 30.23 23.45 27.74
CA GLU A 27 30.60 22.08 27.30
C GLU A 27 30.20 21.06 28.37
N CYS A 28 30.36 21.35 29.65
CA CYS A 28 29.96 20.48 30.75
C CYS A 28 28.44 20.27 30.81
N THR A 29 27.62 21.34 30.68
CA THR A 29 26.17 21.20 30.76
C THR A 29 25.58 20.47 29.56
N TRP A 30 26.18 20.59 28.37
CA TRP A 30 25.71 19.87 27.19
C TRP A 30 26.10 18.39 27.25
N ARG A 31 27.31 18.05 27.66
CA ARG A 31 27.75 16.67 27.93
C ARG A 31 26.92 16.02 29.04
N LEU A 32 26.66 16.73 30.14
CA LEU A 32 25.84 16.23 31.24
C LEU A 32 24.36 16.04 30.85
N SER A 33 23.81 16.82 29.94
CA SER A 33 22.44 16.61 29.42
C SER A 33 22.31 15.42 28.51
N CYS A 34 23.37 15.03 27.78
CA CYS A 34 23.38 13.85 26.92
C CYS A 34 23.98 12.60 27.59
N GLU A 35 24.98 12.78 28.50
CA GLU A 35 25.67 11.66 29.17
C GLU A 35 25.00 11.26 30.50
N SER A 36 24.34 12.17 31.22
CA SER A 36 23.70 11.88 32.52
C SER A 36 22.37 11.15 32.41
N ARG A 37 21.87 10.91 31.22
CA ARG A 37 20.71 10.03 30.97
C ARG A 37 21.14 8.66 30.43
N ASN A 38 22.16 8.06 31.00
CA ASN A 38 22.26 6.62 31.03
C ASN A 38 21.07 6.13 31.88
N TYR A 39 19.92 5.96 31.26
CA TYR A 39 18.86 5.15 31.85
C TYR A 39 19.44 3.73 31.94
N ASP A 40 19.89 3.36 33.14
CA ASP A 40 19.93 1.98 33.54
C ASP A 40 18.51 1.44 33.32
N PHE A 41 18.36 0.67 32.27
CA PHE A 41 17.17 -0.14 32.11
C PHE A 41 17.08 -0.99 33.37
N PRO A 42 15.98 -0.97 34.13
CA PRO A 42 15.72 -2.04 35.04
C PRO A 42 15.54 -3.29 34.15
N VAL A 43 16.61 -4.04 33.99
CA VAL A 43 16.53 -5.45 33.64
C VAL A 43 15.81 -6.08 34.83
N THR A 44 14.49 -6.06 34.79
CA THR A 44 13.68 -6.96 35.57
C THR A 44 14.05 -8.33 35.06
N SER A 45 15.10 -8.87 35.66
CA SER A 45 15.43 -10.28 35.60
C SER A 45 14.26 -11.03 36.25
N TYR A 46 13.25 -11.33 35.48
CA TYR A 46 12.37 -12.45 35.81
C TYR A 46 13.24 -13.69 35.67
N ARG A 47 13.88 -14.09 36.78
CA ARG A 47 14.34 -15.44 36.97
C ARG A 47 13.09 -16.34 37.01
N TYR A 48 12.70 -16.80 35.84
CA TYR A 48 11.95 -18.03 35.76
C TYR A 48 12.93 -19.15 36.01
N SER A 49 12.70 -19.87 37.08
CA SER A 49 13.38 -21.13 37.41
C SER A 49 13.09 -22.16 36.30
N SER A 50 14.02 -22.30 35.38
CA SER A 50 13.94 -23.18 34.20
C SER A 50 14.43 -24.59 34.48
N SER A 51 14.16 -25.19 35.68
CA SER A 51 14.59 -26.53 35.95
C SER A 51 13.55 -27.63 35.66
N SER A 52 12.30 -27.27 35.31
CA SER A 52 11.25 -28.30 35.10
C SER A 52 10.79 -28.41 33.60
N TYR A 53 11.22 -27.52 32.74
CA TYR A 53 10.85 -27.57 31.31
C TYR A 53 11.96 -28.11 30.40
N GLN A 54 13.21 -28.08 30.87
CA GLN A 54 14.35 -28.62 30.13
C GLN A 54 14.39 -30.15 30.22
N ASP A 55 14.03 -30.72 31.40
CA ASP A 55 14.01 -32.18 31.62
C ASP A 55 12.88 -32.88 30.84
N GLN A 56 11.75 -32.18 30.56
CA GLN A 56 10.67 -32.74 29.75
C GLN A 56 10.92 -32.68 28.23
N MET A 57 11.82 -31.81 27.75
CA MET A 57 12.20 -31.79 26.35
C MET A 57 13.34 -32.77 26.02
N ASP A 58 14.21 -33.04 26.95
CA ASP A 58 15.32 -33.99 26.75
C ASP A 58 14.81 -35.45 26.83
N ASP A 59 13.78 -35.76 27.62
CA ASP A 59 13.13 -37.08 27.65
C ASP A 59 12.28 -37.35 26.41
N ALA A 60 11.71 -36.34 25.76
CA ALA A 60 10.97 -36.49 24.51
C ALA A 60 11.89 -36.65 23.26
N LEU A 61 13.15 -36.20 23.35
CA LEU A 61 14.14 -36.38 22.29
C LEU A 61 14.84 -37.75 22.33
N ASN A 62 14.94 -38.38 23.50
CA ASN A 62 15.62 -39.66 23.64
C ASN A 62 14.80 -40.89 23.31
N THR A 63 13.48 -40.74 23.14
CA THR A 63 12.59 -41.87 22.86
C THR A 63 12.29 -42.11 21.36
N THR A 64 12.87 -41.30 20.45
CA THR A 64 12.58 -41.42 19.00
C THR A 64 13.83 -41.61 18.11
N LEU A 65 14.95 -42.05 18.68
CA LEU A 65 16.15 -42.35 17.90
C LEU A 65 16.56 -43.81 18.02
N THR A 66 15.79 -44.70 17.40
CA THR A 66 16.34 -45.97 16.93
C THR A 66 15.95 -46.16 15.46
N ASN A 67 17.03 -46.21 14.66
CA ASN A 67 17.17 -46.76 13.32
C ASN A 67 16.67 -45.95 12.10
N ASP A 68 17.70 -45.66 11.33
CA ASP A 68 17.84 -45.58 9.86
C ASP A 68 17.79 -44.22 9.16
N LYS A 69 18.96 -43.98 8.60
CA LYS A 69 19.37 -43.03 7.54
C LYS A 69 19.95 -41.69 7.99
N ALA A 70 21.24 -41.79 8.34
CA ALA A 70 22.20 -40.70 8.19
C ALA A 70 22.28 -40.30 6.70
N THR A 71 21.63 -39.21 6.30
CA THR A 71 21.99 -38.50 5.10
C THR A 71 21.60 -37.02 5.26
N LEU A 72 22.66 -36.20 5.51
CA LEU A 72 22.78 -34.78 5.19
C LEU A 72 21.58 -33.88 5.54
N ILE A 73 21.33 -33.70 6.82
CA ILE A 73 20.71 -32.46 7.31
C ILE A 73 21.88 -31.60 7.81
N GLN A 74 22.39 -30.72 6.97
CA GLN A 74 23.06 -29.52 7.47
C GLN A 74 22.01 -28.71 8.21
N VAL A 75 21.91 -28.98 9.51
CA VAL A 75 21.09 -28.19 10.42
C VAL A 75 21.62 -26.78 10.40
N TRP A 76 20.86 -25.90 9.76
CA TRP A 76 21.07 -24.46 9.88
C TRP A 76 20.88 -24.12 11.37
N LYS A 77 22.02 -24.04 12.11
CA LYS A 77 22.02 -23.60 13.51
C LYS A 77 21.57 -22.15 13.53
N PRO A 78 20.44 -21.79 14.18
CA PRO A 78 20.16 -20.39 14.43
C PRO A 78 21.31 -19.83 15.26
N LYS A 79 21.95 -18.76 14.79
CA LYS A 79 22.94 -18.02 15.59
C LYS A 79 22.22 -17.58 16.87
N SER A 80 22.51 -18.23 17.99
CA SER A 80 22.01 -17.83 19.30
C SER A 80 22.62 -16.47 19.63
N TYR A 81 21.80 -15.44 19.65
CA TYR A 81 22.18 -14.15 20.20
C TYR A 81 22.19 -14.25 21.74
N GLY A 82 23.25 -14.84 22.27
CA GLY A 82 23.60 -14.72 23.68
C GLY A 82 24.01 -13.27 23.96
N SER A 83 23.65 -12.75 25.12
CA SER A 83 24.11 -11.48 25.66
C SER A 83 25.64 -11.49 25.75
N VAL A 84 26.30 -10.94 24.75
CA VAL A 84 27.74 -10.88 24.73
C VAL A 84 28.14 -9.45 24.39
N LYS A 85 28.99 -8.89 25.23
CA LYS A 85 30.04 -7.97 24.81
C LYS A 85 30.94 -8.70 23.82
N GLY A 86 30.43 -9.08 22.66
CA GLY A 86 31.14 -9.75 21.58
C GLY A 86 31.24 -8.78 20.42
N GLN A 87 32.46 -8.55 19.96
CA GLN A 87 32.71 -7.84 18.72
C GLN A 87 31.86 -8.47 17.63
N ILE A 88 30.98 -7.67 17.00
CA ILE A 88 30.20 -8.07 15.81
C ILE A 88 31.22 -8.60 14.78
N PRO A 89 31.00 -9.79 14.22
CA PRO A 89 31.92 -10.31 13.22
C PRO A 89 32.10 -9.28 12.10
N GLN A 90 33.31 -9.06 11.68
CA GLN A 90 33.69 -8.04 10.68
C GLN A 90 32.94 -8.24 9.36
N GLN A 91 32.49 -9.46 9.06
CA GLN A 91 31.70 -9.86 7.89
C GLN A 91 30.28 -9.33 7.86
N ASP A 92 29.68 -8.97 9.00
CA ASP A 92 28.28 -8.49 9.09
C ASP A 92 28.18 -6.95 9.07
N ARG A 93 29.29 -6.23 9.02
CA ARG A 93 29.31 -4.77 8.99
C ARG A 93 29.11 -4.25 7.58
N LEU A 94 28.03 -3.50 7.34
CA LEU A 94 27.71 -2.93 6.03
C LEU A 94 27.82 -1.41 6.07
N THR A 95 28.79 -0.86 5.36
CA THR A 95 28.90 0.59 5.13
C THR A 95 28.26 0.94 3.80
N TYR A 96 27.32 1.87 3.80
CA TYR A 96 26.65 2.36 2.61
C TYR A 96 27.15 3.74 2.24
N THR A 97 27.69 3.90 1.04
CA THR A 97 28.21 5.17 0.51
C THR A 97 27.49 5.58 -0.74
N TRP A 98 27.32 6.88 -0.93
CA TRP A 98 26.78 7.45 -2.15
C TRP A 98 27.56 8.68 -2.56
N LYS A 99 27.73 8.87 -3.87
CA LYS A 99 28.51 9.94 -4.46
C LYS A 99 27.79 10.54 -5.64
N GLU A 100 27.85 11.87 -5.77
CA GLU A 100 27.35 12.63 -6.90
C GLU A 100 25.87 12.34 -7.22
N ILE A 101 25.03 12.32 -6.20
CA ILE A 101 23.58 12.14 -6.40
C ILE A 101 22.97 13.44 -6.88
N ASP A 102 22.71 13.52 -8.19
CA ASP A 102 21.92 14.58 -8.82
C ASP A 102 20.55 14.05 -9.21
N VAL A 103 19.50 14.81 -8.87
CA VAL A 103 18.11 14.44 -9.15
C VAL A 103 17.38 15.60 -9.79
N PHE A 104 16.75 15.33 -10.93
CA PHE A 104 16.00 16.30 -11.71
C PHE A 104 14.50 15.95 -11.71
N GLY A 105 13.65 16.95 -11.52
CA GLY A 105 12.18 16.84 -11.59
C GLY A 105 11.63 17.45 -12.86
N GLU A 106 10.60 16.83 -13.45
CA GLU A 106 9.76 17.48 -14.46
C GLU A 106 8.86 18.50 -13.77
N ALA A 107 8.82 19.72 -14.27
CA ALA A 107 7.80 20.67 -13.83
C ALA A 107 6.41 20.16 -14.27
N PRO A 108 5.34 20.42 -13.50
CA PRO A 108 3.98 20.22 -13.97
C PRO A 108 3.85 20.96 -15.31
N ALA A 109 3.27 20.32 -16.31
CA ALA A 109 3.02 20.97 -17.60
C ALA A 109 2.03 22.10 -17.36
N ASP A 110 2.53 23.33 -17.30
CA ASP A 110 1.69 24.53 -17.23
C ASP A 110 0.74 24.53 -18.42
N GLY A 111 -0.56 24.37 -18.15
CA GLY A 111 -1.64 24.70 -19.09
C GLY A 111 -1.78 23.82 -20.34
N LYS A 112 -0.98 22.78 -20.59
CA LYS A 112 -1.26 21.84 -21.68
C LYS A 112 -2.34 20.87 -21.29
N ALA A 113 -3.48 20.96 -21.98
CA ALA A 113 -4.59 20.02 -21.89
C ALA A 113 -4.07 18.58 -21.78
N ARG A 114 -4.62 17.81 -20.84
CA ARG A 114 -4.28 16.38 -20.66
C ARG A 114 -4.41 15.70 -22.01
N GLU A 115 -3.30 15.11 -22.49
CA GLU A 115 -3.33 14.34 -23.75
C GLU A 115 -4.52 13.36 -23.71
N PRO A 116 -5.28 13.26 -24.80
CA PRO A 116 -6.43 12.37 -24.88
C PRO A 116 -5.99 10.91 -24.62
N LEU A 117 -6.88 10.13 -24.05
CA LEU A 117 -6.64 8.76 -23.63
C LEU A 117 -6.00 7.90 -24.75
N CYS A 118 -6.45 8.10 -26.00
CA CYS A 118 -5.93 7.42 -27.19
C CYS A 118 -4.44 7.71 -27.46
N ALA A 119 -3.99 8.94 -27.21
CA ALA A 119 -2.58 9.30 -27.35
C ALA A 119 -1.72 8.66 -26.24
N ARG A 120 -2.26 8.54 -25.02
CA ARG A 120 -1.61 7.83 -23.90
C ARG A 120 -1.46 6.34 -24.17
N ILE A 121 -2.47 5.69 -24.75
CA ILE A 121 -2.44 4.27 -25.12
C ILE A 121 -1.43 4.07 -26.26
N ARG A 122 -1.45 4.90 -27.31
CA ARG A 122 -0.49 4.84 -28.42
C ARG A 122 0.96 5.03 -27.95
N ASN A 123 1.21 5.99 -27.06
CA ASN A 123 2.53 6.26 -26.49
C ASN A 123 3.02 5.18 -25.52
N CYS A 124 2.10 4.37 -24.96
CA CYS A 124 2.44 3.21 -24.13
C CYS A 124 2.87 2.00 -24.98
N CYS A 125 2.27 1.83 -26.16
CA CYS A 125 2.59 0.77 -27.11
C CYS A 125 3.85 1.05 -27.94
N THR A 126 4.05 2.32 -28.33
CA THR A 126 5.25 2.78 -28.98
C THR A 126 6.21 3.31 -27.92
N ARG A 127 7.24 2.56 -27.59
CA ARG A 127 8.29 2.85 -26.61
C ARG A 127 9.08 4.16 -26.89
N GLN A 128 8.41 5.22 -27.36
CA GLN A 128 8.99 6.54 -27.53
C GLN A 128 9.26 7.14 -26.15
N ARG A 129 10.53 7.19 -25.77
CA ARG A 129 11.00 7.97 -24.63
C ARG A 129 10.60 9.42 -24.88
N LYS A 130 9.63 9.95 -24.10
CA LYS A 130 9.42 11.40 -24.05
C LYS A 130 10.74 12.05 -23.68
N ASP A 131 11.17 13.04 -24.46
CA ASP A 131 12.34 13.83 -24.10
C ASP A 131 12.08 14.49 -22.74
N PHE A 132 12.95 14.15 -21.79
CA PHE A 132 12.90 14.69 -20.45
C PHE A 132 13.42 16.14 -20.50
N ASN A 133 12.56 17.09 -20.19
CA ASN A 133 12.95 18.48 -20.03
C ASN A 133 13.18 18.76 -18.54
N PRO A 134 14.42 18.79 -18.04
CA PRO A 134 14.72 19.02 -16.63
C PRO A 134 14.48 20.48 -16.28
N ARG A 135 13.35 20.78 -15.62
CA ARG A 135 13.02 22.15 -15.21
C ARG A 135 13.39 22.48 -13.78
N LYS A 136 13.59 21.47 -12.91
CA LYS A 136 13.96 21.70 -11.51
C LYS A 136 15.03 20.71 -11.07
N HIS A 137 16.17 21.24 -10.62
CA HIS A 137 17.24 20.46 -9.99
C HIS A 137 16.85 20.26 -8.50
N LEU A 138 16.44 19.05 -8.15
CA LEU A 138 15.92 18.72 -6.82
C LEU A 138 17.02 18.38 -5.82
N LEU A 139 18.06 17.64 -6.25
CA LEU A 139 19.25 17.36 -5.47
C LEU A 139 20.48 17.69 -6.31
N LYS A 140 21.48 18.31 -5.69
CA LYS A 140 22.65 18.88 -6.33
C LYS A 140 23.92 18.28 -5.72
N ASN A 141 24.54 17.33 -6.39
CA ASN A 141 25.81 16.70 -6.00
C ASN A 141 25.86 16.24 -4.54
N VAL A 142 24.84 15.45 -4.11
CA VAL A 142 24.74 14.99 -2.73
C VAL A 142 25.63 13.75 -2.54
N THR A 143 26.66 13.89 -1.67
CA THR A 143 27.59 12.82 -1.31
C THR A 143 27.49 12.54 0.19
N GLY A 144 27.65 11.27 0.61
CA GLY A 144 27.58 10.90 2.02
C GLY A 144 27.86 9.44 2.30
N VAL A 145 27.90 9.12 3.59
CA VAL A 145 28.23 7.80 4.13
C VAL A 145 27.35 7.46 5.32
N ALA A 146 26.92 6.20 5.43
CA ALA A 146 26.29 5.63 6.61
C ALA A 146 27.00 4.33 6.97
N ARG A 147 27.49 4.23 8.22
CA ARG A 147 28.29 3.10 8.69
C ARG A 147 27.42 2.10 9.46
N SER A 148 27.89 0.86 9.52
CA SER A 148 27.26 -0.18 10.34
C SER A 148 27.22 0.22 11.81
N GLY A 149 26.08 0.02 12.45
CA GLY A 149 25.87 0.37 13.84
C GLY A 149 25.42 1.81 14.07
N GLU A 150 25.35 2.64 13.01
CA GLU A 150 24.96 4.06 13.11
C GLU A 150 23.48 4.26 12.73
N LEU A 151 22.84 5.13 13.48
CA LEU A 151 21.51 5.70 13.20
C LEU A 151 21.72 7.10 12.60
N LEU A 152 21.60 7.20 11.26
CA LEU A 152 21.74 8.44 10.51
C LEU A 152 20.38 9.12 10.30
N ALA A 153 20.21 10.32 10.83
CA ALA A 153 18.99 11.12 10.63
C ALA A 153 19.17 12.17 9.52
N VAL A 154 18.33 12.14 8.51
CA VAL A 154 18.26 13.14 7.44
C VAL A 154 17.23 14.20 7.82
N MET A 155 17.67 15.44 8.05
CA MET A 155 16.84 16.56 8.47
C MET A 155 16.93 17.73 7.50
N GLY A 156 16.01 18.67 7.59
CA GLY A 156 15.93 19.86 6.75
C GLY A 156 14.49 20.37 6.61
N SER A 157 14.31 21.55 6.07
CA SER A 157 12.99 22.17 5.87
C SER A 157 12.07 21.34 4.97
N SER A 158 10.77 21.60 4.97
CA SER A 158 9.84 21.01 4.03
C SER A 158 10.23 21.36 2.59
N GLY A 159 10.30 20.37 1.71
CA GLY A 159 10.74 20.56 0.33
C GLY A 159 12.26 20.63 0.12
N ALA A 160 13.10 20.48 1.15
CA ALA A 160 14.56 20.47 1.04
C ALA A 160 15.12 19.27 0.23
N GLY A 161 14.31 18.22 0.00
CA GLY A 161 14.72 17.05 -0.78
C GLY A 161 14.96 15.77 0.03
N LYS A 162 14.55 15.69 1.33
CA LYS A 162 14.78 14.54 2.22
C LYS A 162 14.24 13.21 1.66
N THR A 163 12.94 13.13 1.38
CA THR A 163 12.30 11.94 0.78
C THR A 163 12.85 11.66 -0.63
N THR A 164 13.19 12.70 -1.39
CA THR A 164 13.81 12.56 -2.73
C THR A 164 15.18 11.90 -2.60
N LEU A 165 16.00 12.29 -1.63
CA LEU A 165 17.29 11.67 -1.35
C LEU A 165 17.11 10.21 -0.93
N LEU A 166 16.22 9.92 0.02
CA LEU A 166 15.98 8.56 0.49
C LEU A 166 15.50 7.64 -0.65
N ASN A 167 14.62 8.15 -1.52
CA ASN A 167 14.18 7.43 -2.71
C ASN A 167 15.33 7.22 -3.70
N ALA A 168 16.17 8.23 -3.93
CA ALA A 168 17.35 8.11 -4.78
C ALA A 168 18.31 7.06 -4.23
N LEU A 169 18.57 7.03 -2.93
CA LEU A 169 19.40 6.01 -2.26
C LEU A 169 18.82 4.60 -2.43
N ALA A 170 17.50 4.46 -2.43
CA ALA A 170 16.80 3.17 -2.61
C ALA A 170 16.63 2.73 -4.08
N PHE A 171 17.19 3.44 -5.06
CA PHE A 171 16.90 3.27 -6.50
C PHE A 171 15.41 3.34 -6.82
N ARG A 172 14.67 4.17 -6.11
CA ARG A 172 13.24 4.44 -6.35
C ARG A 172 13.10 5.79 -7.02
N SER A 173 12.56 5.82 -8.22
CA SER A 173 12.28 7.07 -8.93
C SER A 173 10.77 7.24 -9.06
N PRO A 174 10.16 8.21 -8.35
CA PRO A 174 8.78 8.57 -8.62
C PRO A 174 8.58 9.01 -10.08
N PRO A 175 7.38 8.90 -10.64
CA PRO A 175 7.09 9.40 -11.98
C PRO A 175 7.47 10.88 -12.11
N GLY A 176 8.16 11.26 -13.20
CA GLY A 176 8.61 12.63 -13.43
C GLY A 176 9.91 13.01 -12.69
N VAL A 177 10.60 12.04 -12.07
CA VAL A 177 11.90 12.26 -11.43
C VAL A 177 12.97 11.40 -12.10
N LYS A 178 14.09 11.99 -12.47
CA LYS A 178 15.26 11.30 -13.03
C LYS A 178 16.48 11.53 -12.17
N ILE A 179 17.24 10.46 -11.96
CA ILE A 179 18.52 10.46 -11.25
C ILE A 179 19.62 10.49 -12.31
N SER A 180 20.68 11.29 -12.08
CA SER A 180 21.85 11.34 -12.95
C SER A 180 22.49 9.95 -13.12
N PRO A 181 22.97 9.60 -14.33
CA PRO A 181 23.72 8.37 -14.54
C PRO A 181 25.05 8.32 -13.77
N ASN A 182 25.63 9.46 -13.42
CA ASN A 182 26.88 9.57 -12.69
C ASN A 182 26.75 9.24 -11.18
N ALA A 183 25.52 9.12 -10.69
CA ALA A 183 25.23 8.81 -9.29
C ALA A 183 25.74 7.42 -8.91
N VAL A 184 26.79 7.34 -8.11
CA VAL A 184 27.36 6.08 -7.61
C VAL A 184 26.80 5.76 -6.24
N ARG A 185 26.45 4.49 -6.03
CA ARG A 185 26.06 3.94 -4.72
C ARG A 185 26.85 2.67 -4.51
N ALA A 186 27.48 2.53 -3.33
CA ALA A 186 28.34 1.40 -3.06
C ALA A 186 28.07 0.81 -1.66
N LEU A 187 28.21 -0.48 -1.54
CA LEU A 187 28.20 -1.23 -0.29
C LEU A 187 29.63 -1.73 -0.02
N ASN A 188 30.20 -1.34 1.12
CA ASN A 188 31.59 -1.66 1.47
C ASN A 188 32.59 -1.36 0.32
N GLY A 189 32.43 -0.22 -0.37
CA GLY A 189 33.27 0.18 -1.49
C GLY A 189 32.94 -0.49 -2.83
N VAL A 190 32.02 -1.44 -2.91
CA VAL A 190 31.60 -2.12 -4.15
C VAL A 190 30.38 -1.43 -4.72
N PRO A 191 30.40 -0.88 -5.95
CA PRO A 191 29.24 -0.30 -6.60
C PRO A 191 28.12 -1.33 -6.75
N VAL A 192 26.88 -0.93 -6.42
CA VAL A 192 25.74 -1.82 -6.46
C VAL A 192 24.67 -1.31 -7.41
N ASN A 193 23.97 -2.25 -8.04
CA ASN A 193 22.78 -1.97 -8.84
C ASN A 193 21.49 -2.06 -8.00
N ALA A 194 20.38 -1.69 -8.62
CA ALA A 194 19.08 -1.69 -7.94
C ALA A 194 18.64 -3.08 -7.42
N GLU A 195 19.02 -4.17 -8.07
CA GLU A 195 18.64 -5.53 -7.66
C GLU A 195 19.46 -6.00 -6.47
N GLN A 196 20.76 -5.76 -6.52
CA GLN A 196 21.70 -6.08 -5.43
C GLN A 196 21.37 -5.33 -4.14
N LEU A 197 21.01 -4.03 -4.27
CA LEU A 197 20.61 -3.23 -3.11
C LEU A 197 19.29 -3.74 -2.52
N ARG A 198 18.27 -3.97 -3.35
CA ARG A 198 16.95 -4.47 -2.90
C ARG A 198 17.02 -5.82 -2.16
N ALA A 199 18.02 -6.62 -2.46
CA ALA A 199 18.21 -7.90 -1.78
C ALA A 199 18.66 -7.73 -0.31
N ARG A 200 19.34 -6.62 0.03
CA ARG A 200 19.97 -6.36 1.34
C ARG A 200 19.38 -5.17 2.08
N CYS A 201 18.56 -4.37 1.39
CA CYS A 201 17.96 -3.16 1.92
C CYS A 201 16.45 -3.33 2.09
N ALA A 202 15.93 -2.86 3.21
CA ALA A 202 14.50 -2.66 3.40
C ALA A 202 14.16 -1.17 3.38
N TYR A 203 12.97 -0.84 2.89
CA TYR A 203 12.48 0.54 2.80
C TYR A 203 11.12 0.66 3.47
N VAL A 204 11.06 1.36 4.59
CA VAL A 204 9.82 1.68 5.30
C VAL A 204 9.28 3.01 4.80
N GLN A 205 8.07 2.99 4.26
CA GLN A 205 7.41 4.17 3.70
C GLN A 205 6.73 5.00 4.80
N GLN A 206 6.48 6.27 4.50
CA GLN A 206 5.79 7.19 5.39
C GLN A 206 4.36 6.72 5.70
N ASP A 207 3.60 6.29 4.69
CA ASP A 207 2.22 5.83 4.83
C ASP A 207 2.13 4.37 5.29
N ASP A 208 1.36 4.11 6.35
CA ASP A 208 1.11 2.78 6.88
C ASP A 208 -0.14 2.17 6.22
N LEU A 209 0.04 1.65 5.02
CA LEU A 209 -1.03 1.04 4.23
C LEU A 209 -1.16 -0.45 4.56
N PHE A 210 -2.20 -0.85 5.28
CA PHE A 210 -2.47 -2.24 5.64
C PHE A 210 -3.88 -2.64 5.25
N ILE A 211 -4.13 -3.94 5.15
CA ILE A 211 -5.50 -4.49 5.08
C ILE A 211 -6.06 -4.50 6.50
N PRO A 212 -7.11 -3.74 6.78
CA PRO A 212 -7.56 -3.47 8.16
C PRO A 212 -8.16 -4.69 8.87
N SER A 213 -8.69 -5.66 8.14
CA SER A 213 -9.36 -6.85 8.66
C SER A 213 -8.41 -7.95 9.18
N LEU A 214 -7.13 -7.88 8.85
CA LEU A 214 -6.12 -8.85 9.28
C LEU A 214 -5.62 -8.55 10.69
N THR A 215 -5.19 -9.60 11.41
CA THR A 215 -4.42 -9.44 12.63
C THR A 215 -2.96 -9.15 12.32
N THR A 216 -2.23 -8.63 13.31
CA THR A 216 -0.79 -8.38 13.23
C THR A 216 -0.01 -9.64 12.82
N ARG A 217 -0.30 -10.78 13.46
CA ARG A 217 0.31 -12.09 13.18
C ARG A 217 0.03 -12.57 11.76
N GLU A 218 -1.22 -12.47 11.30
CA GLU A 218 -1.63 -12.90 9.96
C GLU A 218 -0.96 -12.07 8.87
N HIS A 219 -0.88 -10.77 9.08
CA HIS A 219 -0.17 -9.88 8.16
C HIS A 219 1.32 -10.24 8.06
N LEU A 220 2.00 -10.45 9.20
CA LEU A 220 3.41 -10.85 9.20
C LEU A 220 3.63 -12.23 8.59
N LEU A 221 2.73 -13.19 8.84
CA LEU A 221 2.81 -14.51 8.23
C LEU A 221 2.65 -14.42 6.70
N PHE A 222 1.70 -13.63 6.21
CA PHE A 222 1.54 -13.36 4.77
C PHE A 222 2.83 -12.78 4.17
N GLN A 223 3.41 -11.78 4.82
CA GLN A 223 4.66 -11.16 4.37
C GLN A 223 5.83 -12.16 4.40
N ALA A 224 5.95 -12.98 5.44
CA ALA A 224 6.99 -14.00 5.56
C ALA A 224 6.88 -15.08 4.47
N LEU A 225 5.67 -15.54 4.16
CA LEU A 225 5.43 -16.54 3.11
C LEU A 225 5.89 -16.06 1.73
N LEU A 226 5.79 -14.76 1.45
CA LEU A 226 6.16 -14.19 0.15
C LEU A 226 7.60 -13.68 0.09
N ARG A 227 8.14 -13.13 1.20
CA ARG A 227 9.49 -12.52 1.24
C ARG A 227 10.61 -13.51 1.51
N MET A 228 10.37 -14.54 2.34
CA MET A 228 11.37 -15.52 2.72
C MET A 228 11.40 -16.67 1.72
N GLY A 229 12.13 -16.64 0.66
CA GLY A 229 12.36 -17.63 -0.38
C GLY A 229 11.66 -19.00 -0.35
N ARG A 230 11.75 -19.75 -1.45
CA ARG A 230 11.10 -21.07 -1.60
C ARG A 230 11.70 -22.17 -0.75
N GLY A 231 13.03 -22.09 -0.51
CA GLY A 231 13.77 -23.11 0.24
C GLY A 231 13.56 -23.08 1.75
N VAL A 232 12.85 -22.08 2.29
CA VAL A 232 12.62 -21.93 3.73
C VAL A 232 11.33 -22.62 4.15
N PRO A 233 11.34 -23.63 5.05
CA PRO A 233 10.15 -24.30 5.55
C PRO A 233 9.18 -23.32 6.23
N THR A 234 7.89 -23.66 6.22
CA THR A 234 6.84 -22.82 6.83
C THR A 234 7.04 -22.66 8.34
N SER A 235 7.52 -23.70 9.02
CA SER A 235 7.84 -23.66 10.46
C SER A 235 8.89 -22.59 10.78
N VAL A 236 9.97 -22.52 9.98
CA VAL A 236 11.01 -21.49 10.14
C VAL A 236 10.46 -20.09 9.89
N LYS A 237 9.56 -19.94 8.90
CA LYS A 237 8.89 -18.67 8.65
C LYS A 237 8.01 -18.23 9.82
N GLN A 238 7.27 -19.17 10.42
CA GLN A 238 6.46 -18.91 11.62
C GLN A 238 7.32 -18.54 12.83
N HIS A 239 8.43 -19.26 13.04
CA HIS A 239 9.40 -18.93 14.09
C HIS A 239 9.96 -17.52 13.91
N ARG A 240 10.38 -17.16 12.68
CA ARG A 240 10.84 -15.80 12.37
C ARG A 240 9.79 -14.72 12.64
N VAL A 241 8.52 -14.99 12.33
CA VAL A 241 7.43 -14.08 12.67
C VAL A 241 7.34 -13.89 14.19
N GLN A 242 7.48 -14.95 14.97
CA GLN A 242 7.44 -14.86 16.43
C GLN A 242 8.64 -14.07 16.99
N GLU A 243 9.85 -14.29 16.45
CA GLU A 243 11.03 -13.51 16.82
C GLU A 243 10.83 -12.00 16.55
N VAL A 244 10.34 -11.65 15.36
CA VAL A 244 10.11 -10.25 14.97
C VAL A 244 9.02 -9.60 15.84
N LEU A 245 7.97 -10.35 16.21
CA LEU A 245 6.96 -9.86 17.16
C LEU A 245 7.56 -9.54 18.54
N GLN A 246 8.53 -10.34 19.01
CA GLN A 246 9.26 -10.09 20.26
C GLN A 246 10.21 -8.92 20.14
N GLU A 247 11.03 -8.88 19.08
CA GLU A 247 12.01 -7.81 18.83
C GLU A 247 11.39 -6.42 18.78
N LEU A 248 10.15 -6.31 18.23
CA LEU A 248 9.43 -5.05 18.06
C LEU A 248 8.34 -4.81 19.11
N SER A 249 8.32 -5.61 20.17
CA SER A 249 7.34 -5.49 21.26
C SER A 249 5.88 -5.51 20.79
N LEU A 250 5.56 -6.37 19.82
CA LEU A 250 4.23 -6.53 19.24
C LEU A 250 3.49 -7.78 19.75
N VAL A 251 4.07 -8.53 20.69
CA VAL A 251 3.48 -9.77 21.20
C VAL A 251 2.09 -9.56 21.78
N LYS A 252 1.89 -8.47 22.55
CA LYS A 252 0.61 -8.13 23.19
C LYS A 252 -0.52 -7.87 22.18
N CYS A 253 -0.19 -7.34 21.00
CA CYS A 253 -1.15 -7.01 19.94
C CYS A 253 -1.06 -7.97 18.73
N ALA A 254 -0.40 -9.13 18.90
CA ALA A 254 -0.19 -10.09 17.80
C ALA A 254 -1.51 -10.56 17.17
N ASP A 255 -2.52 -10.80 17.97
CA ASP A 255 -3.82 -11.30 17.54
C ASP A 255 -4.88 -10.17 17.45
N THR A 256 -4.47 -8.92 17.67
CA THR A 256 -5.32 -7.73 17.47
C THR A 256 -5.42 -7.39 15.99
N ILE A 257 -6.61 -6.99 15.54
CA ILE A 257 -6.89 -6.52 14.18
C ILE A 257 -6.13 -5.22 13.94
N ILE A 258 -5.53 -5.07 12.75
CA ILE A 258 -4.79 -3.85 12.39
C ILE A 258 -5.71 -2.62 12.41
N GLY A 259 -6.94 -2.78 11.92
CA GLY A 259 -7.94 -1.71 11.91
C GLY A 259 -7.66 -0.60 10.90
N ALA A 260 -8.63 0.29 10.78
CA ALA A 260 -8.54 1.50 9.96
C ALA A 260 -9.00 2.72 10.77
N PRO A 261 -8.27 3.84 10.74
CA PRO A 261 -8.69 5.05 11.44
C PRO A 261 -10.11 5.47 11.06
N GLY A 262 -10.96 5.71 12.06
CA GLY A 262 -12.34 6.13 11.87
C GLY A 262 -13.35 5.07 11.41
N ARG A 263 -12.91 3.83 11.08
CA ARG A 263 -13.83 2.75 10.64
C ARG A 263 -13.80 1.53 11.55
N ILE A 264 -12.63 0.99 11.83
CA ILE A 264 -12.44 -0.23 12.62
C ILE A 264 -11.38 0.06 13.67
N LYS A 265 -11.76 -0.07 14.97
CA LYS A 265 -10.80 0.05 16.08
C LYS A 265 -9.76 -1.06 15.95
N GLY A 266 -8.49 -0.72 16.07
CA GLY A 266 -7.38 -1.65 15.93
C GLY A 266 -6.13 -1.14 16.63
N LEU A 267 -4.97 -1.34 16.01
CA LEU A 267 -3.67 -0.96 16.53
C LEU A 267 -3.56 0.56 16.73
N SER A 268 -2.83 0.96 17.77
CA SER A 268 -2.40 2.35 17.97
C SER A 268 -1.44 2.80 16.86
N GLY A 269 -1.25 4.11 16.69
CA GLY A 269 -0.32 4.66 15.70
C GLY A 269 1.09 4.09 15.83
N GLY A 270 1.63 4.02 17.05
CA GLY A 270 2.95 3.47 17.31
C GLY A 270 3.06 1.96 17.04
N GLU A 271 2.03 1.18 17.39
CA GLU A 271 2.00 -0.26 17.05
C GLU A 271 1.94 -0.49 15.54
N ARG A 272 1.19 0.35 14.83
CA ARG A 272 1.10 0.29 13.36
C ARG A 272 2.44 0.62 12.70
N LYS A 273 3.16 1.61 13.19
CA LYS A 273 4.53 1.91 12.74
C LYS A 273 5.48 0.75 13.04
N ARG A 274 5.45 0.18 14.24
CA ARG A 274 6.26 -1.00 14.56
C ARG A 274 5.90 -2.19 13.66
N LEU A 275 4.62 -2.37 13.29
CA LEU A 275 4.21 -3.40 12.33
C LEU A 275 4.79 -3.13 10.92
N ALA A 276 4.89 -1.87 10.50
CA ALA A 276 5.54 -1.53 9.24
C ALA A 276 7.02 -1.93 9.26
N PHE A 277 7.74 -1.65 10.35
CA PHE A 277 9.12 -2.14 10.54
C PHE A 277 9.17 -3.67 10.58
N ALA A 278 8.28 -4.32 11.33
CA ALA A 278 8.19 -5.77 11.41
C ALA A 278 8.11 -6.42 10.03
N SER A 279 7.24 -5.87 9.17
CA SER A 279 7.04 -6.38 7.81
C SER A 279 8.31 -6.30 6.95
N GLU A 280 9.12 -5.26 7.15
CA GLU A 280 10.36 -5.06 6.39
C GLU A 280 11.56 -5.81 7.00
N THR A 281 11.57 -6.08 8.31
CA THR A 281 12.66 -6.77 9.02
C THR A 281 12.56 -8.29 8.99
N LEU A 282 11.49 -8.87 8.47
CA LEU A 282 11.33 -10.34 8.33
C LEU A 282 12.50 -11.00 7.60
N THR A 283 13.08 -10.33 6.61
CA THR A 283 14.22 -10.84 5.82
C THR A 283 15.58 -10.48 6.40
N ASP A 284 15.61 -9.93 7.59
CA ASP A 284 16.81 -9.48 8.29
C ASP A 284 17.76 -8.60 7.45
N PRO A 285 17.27 -7.46 6.92
CA PRO A 285 18.08 -6.59 6.07
C PRO A 285 19.21 -5.93 6.86
N HIS A 286 20.38 -5.78 6.23
CA HIS A 286 21.53 -5.09 6.82
C HIS A 286 21.42 -3.56 6.74
N LEU A 287 20.72 -3.06 5.71
CA LEU A 287 20.42 -1.63 5.50
C LEU A 287 18.92 -1.37 5.64
N LEU A 288 18.55 -0.42 6.46
CA LEU A 288 17.16 0.02 6.65
C LEU A 288 17.01 1.50 6.30
N LEU A 289 16.15 1.80 5.36
CA LEU A 289 15.79 3.16 4.95
C LEU A 289 14.37 3.45 5.44
N CYS A 290 14.19 4.50 6.26
CA CYS A 290 12.90 4.83 6.86
C CYS A 290 12.48 6.26 6.50
N ASP A 291 11.33 6.41 5.85
CA ASP A 291 10.80 7.73 5.49
C ASP A 291 9.81 8.19 6.57
N GLU A 292 10.19 9.24 7.31
CA GLU A 292 9.42 9.88 8.40
C GLU A 292 8.76 8.88 9.37
N PRO A 293 9.55 8.04 10.07
CA PRO A 293 9.01 6.99 10.93
C PRO A 293 8.22 7.49 12.14
N THR A 294 8.36 8.76 12.49
CA THR A 294 7.69 9.41 13.63
C THR A 294 6.53 10.31 13.24
N SER A 295 6.24 10.45 11.96
CA SER A 295 5.15 11.30 11.46
C SER A 295 3.78 10.82 11.98
N GLY A 296 2.98 11.75 12.55
CA GLY A 296 1.66 11.45 13.09
C GLY A 296 1.65 10.71 14.43
N LEU A 297 2.79 10.64 15.12
CA LEU A 297 2.91 10.07 16.47
C LEU A 297 3.11 11.18 17.51
N ASP A 298 2.62 10.94 18.73
CA ASP A 298 2.98 11.73 19.89
C ASP A 298 4.45 11.53 20.29
N SER A 299 4.99 12.42 21.14
CA SER A 299 6.40 12.39 21.53
C SER A 299 6.82 11.10 22.21
N PHE A 300 5.96 10.49 23.02
CA PHE A 300 6.25 9.24 23.71
C PHE A 300 6.32 8.06 22.74
N MET A 301 5.35 7.95 21.84
CA MET A 301 5.34 6.93 20.81
C MET A 301 6.49 7.09 19.82
N ALA A 302 6.82 8.33 19.42
CA ALA A 302 7.96 8.62 18.57
C ALA A 302 9.27 8.18 19.22
N HIS A 303 9.44 8.46 20.51
CA HIS A 303 10.60 8.02 21.30
C HIS A 303 10.70 6.48 21.33
N SER A 304 9.60 5.79 21.63
CA SER A 304 9.55 4.32 21.64
C SER A 304 9.94 3.70 20.29
N VAL A 305 9.47 4.29 19.18
CA VAL A 305 9.81 3.80 17.81
C VAL A 305 11.31 4.02 17.52
N LEU A 306 11.86 5.19 17.84
CA LEU A 306 13.28 5.47 17.61
C LEU A 306 14.20 4.64 18.53
N GLN A 307 13.81 4.34 19.77
CA GLN A 307 14.55 3.41 20.62
C GLN A 307 14.66 2.02 20.00
N VAL A 308 13.58 1.51 19.40
CA VAL A 308 13.62 0.23 18.68
C VAL A 308 14.61 0.29 17.51
N LEU A 309 14.58 1.36 16.70
CA LEU A 309 15.55 1.55 15.61
C LEU A 309 16.99 1.66 16.13
N LYS A 310 17.20 2.40 17.22
CA LYS A 310 18.51 2.49 17.87
C LYS A 310 19.01 1.12 18.33
N GLY A 311 18.13 0.32 18.96
CA GLY A 311 18.46 -1.05 19.35
C GLY A 311 18.83 -1.94 18.15
N MET A 312 18.18 -1.75 17.00
CA MET A 312 18.54 -2.45 15.76
C MET A 312 19.90 -1.98 15.20
N ALA A 313 20.19 -0.68 15.26
CA ALA A 313 21.50 -0.15 14.89
C ALA A 313 22.61 -0.73 15.78
N MET A 314 22.41 -0.75 17.11
CA MET A 314 23.37 -1.36 18.05
C MET A 314 23.64 -2.84 17.77
N LYS A 315 22.73 -3.56 17.14
CA LYS A 315 22.91 -4.94 16.64
C LYS A 315 23.69 -5.00 15.31
N GLY A 316 24.26 -3.89 14.84
CA GLY A 316 25.11 -3.82 13.64
C GLY A 316 24.38 -3.49 12.34
N LYS A 317 23.10 -3.11 12.37
CA LYS A 317 22.38 -2.66 11.17
C LYS A 317 22.74 -1.22 10.84
N THR A 318 22.75 -0.88 9.55
CA THR A 318 22.89 0.50 9.06
C THR A 318 21.52 1.08 8.87
N ILE A 319 21.18 2.18 9.55
CA ILE A 319 19.86 2.77 9.51
C ILE A 319 19.95 4.21 9.05
N ILE A 320 19.23 4.56 7.99
CA ILE A 320 19.06 5.93 7.50
C ILE A 320 17.58 6.27 7.60
N LEU A 321 17.24 7.33 8.32
CA LEU A 321 15.87 7.78 8.42
C LEU A 321 15.74 9.26 8.07
N THR A 322 14.61 9.64 7.50
CA THR A 322 14.21 11.05 7.40
C THR A 322 13.38 11.40 8.62
N ILE A 323 13.55 12.59 9.17
CA ILE A 323 12.77 13.06 10.29
C ILE A 323 12.43 14.53 10.11
N HIS A 324 11.23 14.90 10.56
CA HIS A 324 10.76 16.28 10.56
C HIS A 324 10.68 16.76 12.01
N GLN A 325 11.46 17.78 12.37
CA GLN A 325 11.46 18.46 13.67
C GLN A 325 11.46 17.50 14.87
N PRO A 326 12.56 16.74 15.13
CA PRO A 326 12.65 15.90 16.30
C PRO A 326 12.75 16.73 17.57
N SER A 327 12.17 16.25 18.68
CA SER A 327 12.41 16.85 20.00
C SER A 327 13.89 16.74 20.39
N SER A 328 14.34 17.56 21.35
CA SER A 328 15.73 17.51 21.84
C SER A 328 16.13 16.12 22.33
N GLU A 329 15.19 15.37 22.94
CA GLU A 329 15.41 14.02 23.41
C GLU A 329 15.65 13.03 22.24
N LEU A 330 14.90 13.17 21.15
CA LEU A 330 15.08 12.36 19.95
C LEU A 330 16.37 12.71 19.22
N TYR A 331 16.75 13.99 19.23
CA TYR A 331 17.98 14.45 18.59
C TYR A 331 19.23 13.80 19.21
N CYS A 332 19.25 13.58 20.51
CA CYS A 332 20.34 12.90 21.22
C CYS A 332 20.47 11.39 20.89
N LEU A 333 19.44 10.76 20.34
CA LEU A 333 19.50 9.33 19.95
C LEU A 333 20.28 9.10 18.65
N PHE A 334 20.47 10.13 17.82
CA PHE A 334 21.14 9.99 16.53
C PHE A 334 22.67 9.96 16.68
N ASP A 335 23.29 9.02 15.99
CA ASP A 335 24.76 8.93 15.92
C ASP A 335 25.33 9.93 14.92
N LYS A 336 24.59 10.11 13.80
CA LYS A 336 24.93 11.04 12.72
C LYS A 336 23.68 11.78 12.27
N ILE A 337 23.88 13.00 11.84
CA ILE A 337 22.84 13.85 11.23
C ILE A 337 23.31 14.31 9.84
N LEU A 338 22.40 14.31 8.89
CA LEU A 338 22.58 14.88 7.56
C LEU A 338 21.56 16.01 7.38
N LEU A 339 22.05 17.24 7.35
CA LEU A 339 21.23 18.42 7.10
C LEU A 339 21.19 18.72 5.59
N VAL A 340 19.99 18.77 5.02
CA VAL A 340 19.77 19.05 3.59
C VAL A 340 19.01 20.38 3.45
N ALA A 341 19.53 21.26 2.58
CA ALA A 341 18.91 22.54 2.25
C ALA A 341 18.99 22.79 0.74
N GLU A 342 17.88 23.18 0.11
CA GLU A 342 17.76 23.41 -1.33
C GLU A 342 18.41 22.33 -2.22
N GLY A 343 18.33 21.07 -1.78
CA GLY A 343 18.92 19.94 -2.50
C GLY A 343 20.43 19.76 -2.33
N ARG A 344 21.09 20.54 -1.46
CA ARG A 344 22.52 20.44 -1.13
C ARG A 344 22.74 19.92 0.28
N VAL A 345 23.90 19.34 0.53
CA VAL A 345 24.33 18.98 1.90
C VAL A 345 24.79 20.25 2.61
N ALA A 346 24.13 20.58 3.71
CA ALA A 346 24.52 21.68 4.59
C ALA A 346 25.44 21.22 5.71
N PHE A 347 25.28 19.96 6.17
CA PHE A 347 26.16 19.35 7.17
C PHE A 347 25.95 17.82 7.19
N LEU A 348 27.03 17.06 7.44
CA LEU A 348 27.00 15.61 7.72
C LEU A 348 28.03 15.31 8.81
N GLY A 349 27.59 14.86 9.97
CA GLY A 349 28.48 14.56 11.09
C GLY A 349 27.70 14.14 12.33
N SER A 350 28.37 14.04 13.48
CA SER A 350 27.69 13.80 14.76
C SER A 350 26.93 15.06 15.23
N PRO A 351 25.94 14.92 16.12
CA PRO A 351 25.26 16.07 16.73
C PRO A 351 26.21 17.04 17.40
N TYR A 352 27.28 16.53 18.04
CA TYR A 352 28.33 17.36 18.66
C TYR A 352 29.09 18.18 17.60
N GLN A 353 29.57 17.52 16.54
CA GLN A 353 30.27 18.21 15.43
C GLN A 353 29.40 19.28 14.76
N SER A 354 28.06 19.11 14.74
CA SER A 354 27.18 20.14 14.20
C SER A 354 27.20 21.40 15.03
N ALA A 355 27.15 21.30 16.35
CA ALA A 355 27.20 22.45 17.24
C ALA A 355 28.52 23.23 17.09
N GLU A 356 29.62 22.52 16.96
CA GLU A 356 30.95 23.11 16.70
C GLU A 356 31.01 23.82 15.35
N PHE A 357 30.55 23.17 14.27
CA PHE A 357 30.53 23.70 12.91
C PHE A 357 29.69 25.00 12.81
N PHE A 358 28.47 25.00 13.33
CA PHE A 358 27.63 26.21 13.32
C PHE A 358 28.19 27.33 14.23
N SER A 359 28.82 26.98 15.33
CA SER A 359 29.53 27.95 16.19
C SER A 359 30.70 28.63 15.48
N GLN A 360 31.50 27.86 14.71
CA GLN A 360 32.61 28.38 13.88
C GLN A 360 32.12 29.34 12.78
N LEU A 361 30.89 29.13 12.27
CA LEU A 361 30.25 30.03 11.30
C LEU A 361 29.66 31.31 11.93
N GLY A 362 29.76 31.46 13.24
CA GLY A 362 29.18 32.60 13.98
C GLY A 362 27.68 32.46 14.25
N ILE A 363 27.14 31.25 14.15
CA ILE A 363 25.71 30.94 14.34
C ILE A 363 25.59 29.89 15.47
N PRO A 364 25.97 30.20 16.72
CA PRO A 364 25.85 29.26 17.83
C PRO A 364 24.38 29.02 18.18
N CYS A 365 24.00 27.77 18.46
CA CYS A 365 22.67 27.47 18.97
C CYS A 365 22.46 28.13 20.34
N PRO A 366 21.36 28.86 20.55
CA PRO A 366 21.09 29.48 21.87
C PRO A 366 20.93 28.41 22.96
N PRO A 367 21.32 28.74 24.22
CA PRO A 367 21.11 27.85 25.34
C PRO A 367 19.62 27.54 25.52
N ASN A 368 19.32 26.28 25.88
CA ASN A 368 17.95 25.78 26.09
C ASN A 368 17.05 25.76 24.83
N TYR A 369 17.61 26.00 23.66
CA TYR A 369 16.88 25.83 22.40
C TYR A 369 17.08 24.44 21.84
N ASN A 370 16.08 23.89 21.14
CA ASN A 370 16.22 22.61 20.45
C ASN A 370 17.20 22.74 19.26
N PRO A 371 18.37 22.10 19.28
CA PRO A 371 19.34 22.24 18.18
C PRO A 371 18.78 21.83 16.81
N ALA A 372 17.94 20.80 16.76
CA ALA A 372 17.32 20.35 15.51
C ALA A 372 16.43 21.42 14.88
N ASP A 373 15.57 22.05 15.70
CA ASP A 373 14.68 23.11 15.23
C ASP A 373 15.49 24.34 14.80
N PHE A 374 16.51 24.69 15.58
CA PHE A 374 17.38 25.81 15.27
C PHE A 374 18.06 25.66 13.92
N TYR A 375 18.72 24.54 13.68
CA TYR A 375 19.42 24.31 12.39
C TYR A 375 18.45 24.21 11.22
N VAL A 376 17.31 23.56 11.39
CA VAL A 376 16.28 23.47 10.34
C VAL A 376 15.70 24.86 10.04
N GLN A 377 15.51 25.71 11.03
CA GLN A 377 15.02 27.08 10.86
C GLN A 377 16.05 27.95 10.11
N MET A 378 17.36 27.84 10.45
CA MET A 378 18.44 28.54 9.73
C MET A 378 18.54 28.09 8.25
N LEU A 379 18.15 26.86 7.94
CA LEU A 379 18.15 26.29 6.61
C LEU A 379 16.79 26.39 5.89
N ALA A 380 15.80 27.10 6.48
CA ALA A 380 14.50 27.33 5.89
C ALA A 380 14.46 28.68 5.15
N ILE A 381 13.65 28.73 4.07
CA ILE A 381 13.41 29.97 3.31
C ILE A 381 12.15 30.64 3.86
N ALA A 382 12.31 31.81 4.46
CA ALA A 382 11.20 32.64 4.88
C ALA A 382 10.64 33.44 3.69
N PRO A 383 9.32 33.45 3.45
CA PRO A 383 8.74 34.14 2.28
C PRO A 383 9.06 35.62 2.15
N ALA A 384 9.27 36.31 3.30
CA ALA A 384 9.56 37.75 3.35
C ALA A 384 11.05 38.07 3.08
N LYS A 385 11.99 37.10 3.16
CA LYS A 385 13.45 37.28 3.10
C LYS A 385 14.15 36.21 2.26
N GLU A 386 13.55 35.85 1.13
CA GLU A 386 14.04 34.72 0.30
C GLU A 386 15.51 34.88 -0.13
N ALA A 387 15.92 36.07 -0.57
CA ALA A 387 17.27 36.31 -1.05
C ALA A 387 18.31 36.14 0.06
N GLU A 388 18.09 36.77 1.22
CA GLU A 388 18.97 36.66 2.38
C GLU A 388 19.10 35.22 2.89
N CYS A 389 17.96 34.50 2.94
CA CYS A 389 17.95 33.09 3.35
C CYS A 389 18.73 32.20 2.38
N ARG A 390 18.58 32.42 1.07
CA ARG A 390 19.33 31.64 0.06
C ARG A 390 20.82 31.90 0.11
N ASP A 391 21.24 33.15 0.32
CA ASP A 391 22.65 33.50 0.45
C ASP A 391 23.25 32.88 1.72
N MET A 392 22.51 32.88 2.83
CA MET A 392 22.92 32.20 4.06
C MET A 392 23.05 30.69 3.86
N ILE A 393 22.04 30.02 3.26
CA ILE A 393 22.08 28.59 2.95
C ILE A 393 23.27 28.26 2.04
N LYS A 394 23.51 29.07 1.01
CA LYS A 394 24.63 28.90 0.11
C LYS A 394 25.95 28.98 0.87
N LYS A 395 26.13 29.99 1.73
CA LYS A 395 27.33 30.17 2.55
C LYS A 395 27.57 28.97 3.47
N ILE A 396 26.51 28.43 4.13
CA ILE A 396 26.63 27.27 5.00
C ILE A 396 27.04 26.04 4.19
N CYS A 397 26.38 25.76 3.04
CA CYS A 397 26.69 24.61 2.21
C CYS A 397 28.11 24.69 1.61
N ASP A 398 28.56 25.88 1.16
CA ASP A 398 29.89 26.09 0.60
C ASP A 398 30.97 25.94 1.69
N SER A 399 30.72 26.43 2.91
CA SER A 399 31.61 26.25 4.05
C SER A 399 31.73 24.77 4.46
N PHE A 400 30.62 24.02 4.43
CA PHE A 400 30.67 22.59 4.70
C PHE A 400 31.49 21.86 3.63
N ALA A 401 31.33 22.18 2.35
CA ALA A 401 32.01 21.51 1.25
C ALA A 401 33.54 21.57 1.33
N VAL A 402 34.10 22.61 1.96
CA VAL A 402 35.54 22.76 2.17
C VAL A 402 36.02 22.27 3.54
N SER A 403 35.11 21.86 4.41
CA SER A 403 35.41 21.41 5.79
C SER A 403 36.22 20.09 5.81
N PRO A 404 37.01 19.85 6.86
CA PRO A 404 37.71 18.56 7.05
C PRO A 404 36.75 17.36 7.06
N ILE A 405 35.56 17.54 7.65
CA ILE A 405 34.52 16.51 7.74
C ILE A 405 34.04 16.12 6.34
N ALA A 406 33.79 17.11 5.46
CA ALA A 406 33.36 16.84 4.08
C ALA A 406 34.44 16.12 3.27
N ARG A 407 35.75 16.42 3.53
CA ARG A 407 36.87 15.70 2.87
C ARG A 407 36.92 14.25 3.32
N GLU A 408 36.79 13.94 4.62
CA GLU A 408 36.74 12.57 5.14
C GLU A 408 35.57 11.79 4.50
N VAL A 409 34.39 12.41 4.40
CA VAL A 409 33.22 11.80 3.76
C VAL A 409 33.50 11.51 2.27
N LEU A 410 34.10 12.47 1.56
CA LEU A 410 34.43 12.32 0.14
C LEU A 410 35.49 11.25 -0.09
N GLU A 411 36.53 11.19 0.73
CA GLU A 411 37.55 10.15 0.72
C GLU A 411 36.91 8.80 0.95
N THR A 412 36.11 8.63 1.99
CA THR A 412 35.39 7.38 2.30
C THR A 412 34.48 6.96 1.14
N ALA A 413 33.76 7.90 0.52
CA ALA A 413 32.90 7.63 -0.63
C ALA A 413 33.66 7.37 -1.93
N SER A 414 34.93 7.79 -2.02
CA SER A 414 35.78 7.64 -3.21
C SER A 414 36.64 6.38 -3.17
N VAL A 415 36.74 5.70 -2.03
CA VAL A 415 37.44 4.40 -1.89
C VAL A 415 36.57 3.31 -2.54
N VAL A 416 36.37 3.44 -3.84
CA VAL A 416 35.73 2.43 -4.68
C VAL A 416 36.87 1.54 -5.22
N GLY A 417 36.94 0.31 -4.72
CA GLY A 417 37.83 -0.71 -5.30
C GLY A 417 39.36 -0.62 -4.97
N LYS A 418 39.77 0.23 -4.02
CA LYS A 418 41.16 0.27 -3.57
C LYS A 418 41.30 -0.35 -2.17
N GLY A 419 41.75 -1.60 -2.09
CA GLY A 419 42.34 -2.13 -0.86
C GLY A 419 41.50 -3.10 -0.03
N MET A 420 40.73 -3.99 -0.64
CA MET A 420 40.42 -5.29 -0.03
C MET A 420 40.96 -6.37 -0.94
N ASP A 421 41.99 -7.11 -0.46
CA ASP A 421 42.67 -8.21 -1.16
C ASP A 421 41.76 -9.45 -1.35
N GLU A 422 40.52 -9.40 -0.93
CA GLU A 422 39.45 -10.29 -1.39
C GLU A 422 38.27 -9.44 -1.91
N PRO A 423 37.87 -9.65 -3.17
CA PRO A 423 36.59 -9.11 -3.61
C PRO A 423 35.52 -9.71 -2.69
N TYR A 424 34.88 -8.89 -1.87
CA TYR A 424 33.66 -9.26 -1.14
C TYR A 424 32.69 -9.73 -2.22
N MET A 425 32.82 -11.00 -2.60
CA MET A 425 31.90 -11.65 -3.54
C MET A 425 30.57 -11.51 -2.86
N LEU A 426 29.78 -10.53 -3.35
CA LEU A 426 28.37 -10.42 -3.06
C LEU A 426 27.76 -11.74 -3.51
N HIS A 427 27.82 -12.76 -2.63
CA HIS A 427 27.27 -14.07 -2.94
C HIS A 427 25.88 -13.84 -3.56
N PRO A 428 25.62 -14.39 -4.75
CA PRO A 428 24.30 -14.35 -5.30
C PRO A 428 23.36 -14.90 -4.24
N MET A 429 22.38 -14.13 -3.79
CA MET A 429 21.39 -14.68 -2.86
C MET A 429 20.72 -15.86 -3.54
N GLU A 430 21.01 -17.07 -3.08
CA GLU A 430 20.31 -18.29 -3.49
C GLU A 430 18.82 -18.07 -3.28
N GLY A 431 18.03 -18.23 -4.33
CA GLY A 431 16.58 -18.18 -4.27
C GLY A 431 15.86 -17.07 -5.02
N VAL A 432 16.55 -16.13 -5.68
CA VAL A 432 15.89 -15.23 -6.65
C VAL A 432 15.83 -15.97 -7.98
N GLY A 433 14.68 -16.58 -8.29
CA GLY A 433 14.45 -17.18 -9.60
C GLY A 433 14.58 -16.16 -10.73
N SER A 434 14.77 -16.61 -11.97
CA SER A 434 14.89 -15.80 -13.19
C SER A 434 13.78 -14.77 -13.40
N THR A 435 12.67 -14.86 -12.66
CA THR A 435 11.50 -13.99 -12.71
C THR A 435 11.58 -12.78 -11.77
N GLY A 436 12.63 -12.63 -10.95
CA GLY A 436 12.77 -11.52 -9.99
C GLY A 436 11.81 -11.56 -8.79
N TYR A 437 11.02 -12.63 -8.61
CA TYR A 437 10.17 -12.87 -7.44
C TYR A 437 10.75 -13.99 -6.57
N ARG A 438 10.71 -13.81 -5.23
CA ARG A 438 11.24 -14.80 -4.28
C ARG A 438 10.36 -16.05 -4.12
N SER A 439 9.06 -15.93 -4.40
CA SER A 439 8.08 -17.03 -4.27
C SER A 439 7.56 -17.51 -5.63
N SER A 440 7.06 -18.77 -5.70
CA SER A 440 6.47 -19.33 -6.91
C SER A 440 5.11 -18.71 -7.23
N TRP A 441 4.65 -18.84 -8.47
CA TRP A 441 3.32 -18.39 -8.88
C TRP A 441 2.21 -19.01 -8.01
N TRP A 442 2.25 -20.32 -7.81
CA TRP A 442 1.27 -21.04 -6.98
C TRP A 442 1.30 -20.62 -5.52
N THR A 443 2.49 -20.39 -4.94
CA THR A 443 2.61 -19.88 -3.57
C THR A 443 2.02 -18.47 -3.46
N GLN A 444 2.30 -17.59 -4.43
CA GLN A 444 1.72 -16.25 -4.47
C GLN A 444 0.20 -16.31 -4.55
N PHE A 445 -0.33 -17.12 -5.47
CA PHE A 445 -1.76 -17.28 -5.67
C PHE A 445 -2.45 -17.79 -4.41
N TYR A 446 -1.92 -18.85 -3.80
CA TYR A 446 -2.49 -19.41 -2.57
C TYR A 446 -2.46 -18.41 -1.39
N CYS A 447 -1.34 -17.72 -1.19
CA CYS A 447 -1.22 -16.71 -0.13
C CYS A 447 -2.20 -15.55 -0.32
N ILE A 448 -2.37 -15.09 -1.57
CA ILE A 448 -3.31 -14.00 -1.88
C ILE A 448 -4.75 -14.46 -1.72
N LEU A 449 -5.07 -15.66 -2.21
CA LEU A 449 -6.40 -16.27 -2.04
C LEU A 449 -6.75 -16.41 -0.56
N TRP A 450 -5.84 -16.97 0.24
CA TRP A 450 -5.99 -17.10 1.70
C TRP A 450 -6.21 -15.73 2.37
N ARG A 451 -5.37 -14.73 2.05
CA ARG A 451 -5.49 -13.37 2.60
C ARG A 451 -6.83 -12.72 2.24
N SER A 452 -7.21 -12.81 0.96
CA SER A 452 -8.45 -12.19 0.47
C SER A 452 -9.68 -12.89 1.05
N TRP A 453 -9.67 -14.21 1.14
CA TRP A 453 -10.71 -15.00 1.79
C TRP A 453 -10.88 -14.63 3.27
N LEU A 454 -9.75 -14.57 3.98
CA LEU A 454 -9.74 -14.18 5.38
C LEU A 454 -10.25 -12.74 5.58
N SER A 455 -9.91 -11.83 4.65
CA SER A 455 -10.40 -10.45 4.67
C SER A 455 -11.92 -10.38 4.49
N VAL A 456 -12.49 -11.18 3.59
CA VAL A 456 -13.95 -11.25 3.38
C VAL A 456 -14.64 -11.82 4.63
N LEU A 457 -14.12 -12.88 5.22
CA LEU A 457 -14.72 -13.52 6.42
C LEU A 457 -14.62 -12.62 7.67
N LYS A 458 -13.52 -11.89 7.83
CA LYS A 458 -13.27 -11.05 9.01
C LYS A 458 -13.81 -9.64 8.90
N ASP A 459 -14.40 -9.25 7.78
CA ASP A 459 -15.15 -8.01 7.66
C ASP A 459 -16.66 -8.29 7.77
N PRO A 460 -17.18 -8.54 9.00
CA PRO A 460 -18.57 -8.92 9.20
C PRO A 460 -19.53 -7.80 8.83
N MET A 461 -19.08 -6.54 8.94
CA MET A 461 -19.89 -5.38 8.54
C MET A 461 -20.18 -5.42 7.04
N LEU A 462 -19.17 -5.71 6.22
CA LEU A 462 -19.33 -5.77 4.77
C LEU A 462 -20.32 -6.87 4.38
N VAL A 463 -20.14 -8.09 4.87
CA VAL A 463 -20.97 -9.24 4.50
C VAL A 463 -22.36 -9.14 5.12
N LYS A 464 -22.47 -8.90 6.43
CA LYS A 464 -23.76 -8.83 7.15
C LYS A 464 -24.63 -7.67 6.66
N VAL A 465 -24.05 -6.47 6.54
CA VAL A 465 -24.81 -5.29 6.06
C VAL A 465 -25.26 -5.50 4.64
N ARG A 466 -24.42 -6.08 3.79
CA ARG A 466 -24.77 -6.34 2.39
C ARG A 466 -25.89 -7.37 2.26
N LEU A 467 -25.84 -8.47 2.99
CA LEU A 467 -26.92 -9.47 2.98
C LEU A 467 -28.22 -8.92 3.57
N LEU A 468 -28.14 -8.16 4.67
CA LEU A 468 -29.30 -7.49 5.26
C LEU A 468 -29.92 -6.47 4.29
N GLN A 469 -29.13 -5.62 3.67
CA GLN A 469 -29.57 -4.67 2.65
C GLN A 469 -30.25 -5.40 1.49
N THR A 470 -29.65 -6.50 1.01
CA THR A 470 -30.22 -7.32 -0.06
C THR A 470 -31.56 -7.90 0.34
N ALA A 471 -31.69 -8.46 1.55
CA ALA A 471 -32.93 -9.00 2.05
C ALA A 471 -34.01 -7.91 2.21
N MET A 472 -33.66 -6.73 2.73
CA MET A 472 -34.59 -5.58 2.81
C MET A 472 -35.11 -5.15 1.45
N VAL A 473 -34.20 -4.95 0.47
CA VAL A 473 -34.58 -4.55 -0.90
C VAL A 473 -35.41 -5.64 -1.57
N ALA A 474 -35.05 -6.91 -1.40
CA ALA A 474 -35.81 -8.05 -1.91
C ALA A 474 -37.23 -8.09 -1.36
N THR A 475 -37.38 -7.92 -0.03
CA THR A 475 -38.69 -7.87 0.63
C THR A 475 -39.52 -6.66 0.16
N LEU A 476 -38.90 -5.51 0.00
CA LEU A 476 -39.56 -4.31 -0.52
C LEU A 476 -40.10 -4.53 -1.95
N ILE A 477 -39.26 -5.02 -2.86
CA ILE A 477 -39.66 -5.30 -4.25
C ILE A 477 -40.72 -6.40 -4.27
N GLY A 478 -40.54 -7.47 -3.50
CA GLY A 478 -41.49 -8.57 -3.39
C GLY A 478 -42.85 -8.11 -2.84
N SER A 479 -42.90 -7.17 -1.89
CA SER A 479 -44.13 -6.63 -1.36
C SER A 479 -44.87 -5.65 -2.34
N ILE A 480 -44.11 -4.86 -3.12
CA ILE A 480 -44.68 -3.98 -4.14
C ILE A 480 -45.36 -4.80 -5.25
N TYR A 481 -44.71 -5.89 -5.67
CA TYR A 481 -45.22 -6.76 -6.74
C TYR A 481 -45.85 -8.05 -6.19
N PHE A 482 -46.41 -8.02 -4.98
CA PHE A 482 -46.93 -9.21 -4.33
C PHE A 482 -48.06 -9.88 -5.08
N GLY A 483 -47.98 -11.20 -5.32
CA GLY A 483 -49.08 -12.00 -5.80
C GLY A 483 -49.59 -11.62 -7.20
N GLN A 484 -48.69 -11.31 -8.16
CA GLN A 484 -49.08 -11.01 -9.53
C GLN A 484 -49.75 -12.21 -10.19
N VAL A 485 -50.89 -11.95 -10.83
CA VAL A 485 -51.67 -12.94 -11.55
C VAL A 485 -51.40 -12.81 -13.05
N LEU A 486 -51.63 -13.88 -13.83
CA LEU A 486 -51.48 -13.85 -15.28
C LEU A 486 -52.70 -13.19 -15.94
N ASP A 487 -52.75 -11.84 -15.85
CA ASP A 487 -53.69 -10.99 -16.53
C ASP A 487 -53.00 -9.87 -17.33
N GLN A 488 -53.71 -9.02 -18.02
CA GLN A 488 -53.16 -7.94 -18.85
C GLN A 488 -52.24 -6.98 -18.07
N ASP A 489 -52.62 -6.62 -16.85
CA ASP A 489 -51.82 -5.73 -15.99
C ASP A 489 -50.64 -6.51 -15.37
N GLY A 490 -50.85 -7.76 -15.00
CA GLY A 490 -49.80 -8.66 -14.45
C GLY A 490 -48.66 -8.93 -15.41
N VAL A 491 -48.93 -9.05 -16.70
CA VAL A 491 -47.87 -9.20 -17.71
C VAL A 491 -46.89 -8.02 -17.66
N MET A 492 -47.41 -6.79 -17.62
CA MET A 492 -46.59 -5.59 -17.53
C MET A 492 -45.81 -5.52 -16.20
N ASN A 493 -46.48 -5.84 -15.10
CA ASN A 493 -45.88 -5.83 -13.77
C ASN A 493 -44.78 -6.90 -13.63
N ILE A 494 -45.01 -8.12 -14.14
CA ILE A 494 -44.01 -9.19 -14.12
C ILE A 494 -42.77 -8.79 -14.94
N ASN A 495 -42.95 -8.27 -16.16
CA ASN A 495 -41.85 -7.81 -17.01
C ASN A 495 -41.07 -6.69 -16.34
N GLY A 496 -41.77 -5.72 -15.71
CA GLY A 496 -41.16 -4.66 -14.95
C GLY A 496 -40.37 -5.16 -13.75
N SER A 497 -40.92 -6.14 -13.02
CA SER A 497 -40.24 -6.73 -11.85
C SER A 497 -38.96 -7.49 -12.25
N LEU A 498 -38.95 -8.27 -13.34
CA LEU A 498 -37.78 -8.97 -13.85
C LEU A 498 -36.71 -7.98 -14.29
N PHE A 499 -37.07 -6.90 -14.96
CA PHE A 499 -36.12 -5.86 -15.33
C PHE A 499 -35.56 -5.12 -14.11
N LEU A 500 -36.35 -4.97 -13.06
CA LEU A 500 -35.90 -4.41 -11.78
C LEU A 500 -34.90 -5.32 -11.07
N PHE A 501 -35.02 -6.66 -11.20
CA PHE A 501 -34.00 -7.60 -10.72
C PHE A 501 -32.64 -7.30 -11.33
N LEU A 502 -32.58 -7.13 -12.65
CA LEU A 502 -31.35 -6.83 -13.37
C LEU A 502 -30.75 -5.49 -12.94
N THR A 503 -31.59 -4.48 -12.82
CA THR A 503 -31.19 -3.13 -12.43
C THR A 503 -30.62 -3.12 -11.02
N ASN A 504 -31.36 -3.69 -10.05
CA ASN A 504 -30.93 -3.75 -8.66
C ASN A 504 -29.61 -4.52 -8.51
N MET A 505 -29.49 -5.72 -9.12
CA MET A 505 -28.27 -6.51 -9.07
C MET A 505 -27.09 -5.80 -9.71
N THR A 506 -27.31 -5.10 -10.82
CA THR A 506 -26.24 -4.36 -11.49
C THR A 506 -25.70 -3.25 -10.60
N PHE A 507 -26.55 -2.34 -10.15
CA PHE A 507 -26.09 -1.20 -9.35
C PHE A 507 -25.49 -1.63 -8.02
N GLN A 508 -26.13 -2.56 -7.30
CA GLN A 508 -25.63 -3.07 -6.03
C GLN A 508 -24.23 -3.67 -6.16
N ASN A 509 -23.98 -4.46 -7.20
CA ASN A 509 -22.68 -5.13 -7.37
C ASN A 509 -21.59 -4.20 -7.92
N VAL A 510 -21.90 -3.32 -8.88
CA VAL A 510 -20.94 -2.34 -9.41
C VAL A 510 -20.42 -1.44 -8.29
N PHE A 511 -21.31 -0.85 -7.48
CA PHE A 511 -20.91 0.06 -6.40
C PHE A 511 -20.19 -0.65 -5.26
N ALA A 512 -20.59 -1.88 -4.93
CA ALA A 512 -19.90 -2.66 -3.91
C ALA A 512 -18.42 -2.90 -4.29
N VAL A 513 -18.18 -3.31 -5.54
CA VAL A 513 -16.81 -3.55 -6.03
C VAL A 513 -16.02 -2.24 -6.10
N ILE A 514 -16.59 -1.17 -6.59
CA ILE A 514 -15.91 0.14 -6.64
C ILE A 514 -15.40 0.54 -5.25
N ASN A 515 -16.23 0.42 -4.23
CA ASN A 515 -15.87 0.81 -2.87
C ASN A 515 -14.78 -0.09 -2.27
N VAL A 516 -14.90 -1.41 -2.41
CA VAL A 516 -13.97 -2.37 -1.80
C VAL A 516 -12.64 -2.40 -2.55
N PHE A 517 -12.67 -2.60 -3.85
CA PHE A 517 -11.47 -2.79 -4.65
C PHE A 517 -10.63 -1.51 -4.74
N SER A 518 -11.27 -0.35 -4.95
CA SER A 518 -10.52 0.91 -5.03
C SER A 518 -9.87 1.31 -3.70
N ALA A 519 -10.43 0.90 -2.56
CA ALA A 519 -9.83 1.13 -1.25
C ALA A 519 -8.57 0.28 -1.02
N GLU A 520 -8.52 -0.94 -1.58
CA GLU A 520 -7.34 -1.83 -1.47
C GLU A 520 -6.24 -1.51 -2.50
N LEU A 521 -6.56 -0.79 -3.56
CA LEU A 521 -5.63 -0.52 -4.66
C LEU A 521 -4.32 0.17 -4.25
N PRO A 522 -4.28 1.12 -3.29
CA PRO A 522 -3.02 1.69 -2.78
C PRO A 522 -2.12 0.64 -2.13
N VAL A 523 -2.70 -0.30 -1.35
CA VAL A 523 -1.97 -1.41 -0.72
C VAL A 523 -1.35 -2.31 -1.79
N PHE A 524 -2.16 -2.71 -2.79
CA PHE A 524 -1.70 -3.50 -3.93
C PHE A 524 -0.52 -2.83 -4.66
N LEU A 525 -0.63 -1.54 -4.99
CA LEU A 525 0.41 -0.80 -5.71
C LEU A 525 1.72 -0.72 -4.91
N ARG A 526 1.64 -0.59 -3.57
CA ARG A 526 2.80 -0.62 -2.69
C ARG A 526 3.47 -2.00 -2.69
N GLU A 527 2.70 -3.06 -2.49
CA GLU A 527 3.18 -4.43 -2.44
C GLU A 527 3.77 -4.87 -3.80
N LYS A 528 3.18 -4.43 -4.91
CA LYS A 528 3.71 -4.65 -6.27
C LYS A 528 5.06 -3.95 -6.49
N ARG A 529 5.21 -2.69 -6.03
CA ARG A 529 6.51 -1.98 -6.08
C ARG A 529 7.59 -2.69 -5.27
N SER A 530 7.21 -3.32 -4.16
CA SER A 530 8.11 -4.15 -3.34
C SER A 530 8.35 -5.54 -3.95
N ARG A 531 7.81 -5.84 -5.16
CA ARG A 531 7.92 -7.13 -5.87
C ARG A 531 7.51 -8.34 -5.03
N LEU A 532 6.46 -8.19 -4.20
CA LEU A 532 5.96 -9.28 -3.38
C LEU A 532 5.28 -10.37 -4.21
N TYR A 533 4.46 -9.97 -5.19
CA TYR A 533 3.72 -10.87 -6.06
C TYR A 533 3.39 -10.22 -7.41
N ARG A 534 2.89 -11.04 -8.35
CA ARG A 534 2.51 -10.64 -9.70
C ARG A 534 1.11 -10.05 -9.72
N VAL A 535 0.81 -9.25 -10.76
CA VAL A 535 -0.50 -8.63 -10.95
C VAL A 535 -1.59 -9.65 -11.24
N ASP A 536 -1.27 -10.65 -12.09
CA ASP A 536 -2.17 -11.74 -12.47
C ASP A 536 -2.57 -12.60 -11.26
N THR A 537 -1.62 -12.96 -10.38
CA THR A 537 -1.90 -13.72 -9.16
C THR A 537 -2.80 -12.94 -8.20
N TYR A 538 -2.57 -11.62 -8.05
CA TYR A 538 -3.40 -10.77 -7.21
C TYR A 538 -4.84 -10.70 -7.73
N PHE A 539 -5.00 -10.36 -9.00
CA PHE A 539 -6.32 -10.19 -9.60
C PHE A 539 -7.15 -11.47 -9.54
N LEU A 540 -6.53 -12.61 -9.91
CA LEU A 540 -7.19 -13.92 -9.91
C LEU A 540 -7.54 -14.37 -8.48
N GLY A 541 -6.59 -14.28 -7.54
CA GLY A 541 -6.81 -14.67 -6.14
C GLY A 541 -7.91 -13.83 -5.47
N LYS A 542 -7.92 -12.52 -5.70
CA LYS A 542 -8.95 -11.60 -5.18
C LYS A 542 -10.33 -11.94 -5.77
N THR A 543 -10.42 -12.10 -7.07
CA THR A 543 -11.68 -12.39 -7.78
C THR A 543 -12.30 -13.72 -7.34
N ILE A 544 -11.48 -14.77 -7.15
CA ILE A 544 -11.96 -16.07 -6.70
C ILE A 544 -12.39 -16.02 -5.22
N ALA A 545 -11.66 -15.29 -4.38
CA ALA A 545 -12.02 -15.15 -2.97
C ALA A 545 -13.39 -14.47 -2.75
N GLU A 546 -13.78 -13.54 -3.62
CA GLU A 546 -15.05 -12.81 -3.51
C GLU A 546 -16.23 -13.52 -4.21
N LEU A 547 -15.95 -14.51 -5.08
CA LEU A 547 -16.97 -15.22 -5.85
C LEU A 547 -18.11 -15.80 -5.01
N PRO A 548 -17.89 -16.44 -3.85
CA PRO A 548 -18.97 -16.96 -3.03
C PRO A 548 -19.97 -15.90 -2.55
N LEU A 549 -19.49 -14.70 -2.26
CA LEU A 549 -20.35 -13.57 -1.89
C LEU A 549 -21.21 -13.11 -3.08
N PHE A 550 -20.64 -13.10 -4.28
CA PHE A 550 -21.35 -12.75 -5.52
C PHE A 550 -22.34 -13.81 -6.02
N ILE A 551 -22.33 -15.00 -5.41
CA ILE A 551 -23.34 -16.05 -5.58
C ILE A 551 -24.40 -15.94 -4.45
N ALA A 552 -23.97 -15.70 -3.21
CA ALA A 552 -24.87 -15.64 -2.06
C ALA A 552 -25.85 -14.46 -2.14
N VAL A 553 -25.43 -13.31 -2.62
CA VAL A 553 -26.27 -12.12 -2.74
C VAL A 553 -27.44 -12.34 -3.73
N PRO A 554 -27.24 -12.78 -4.99
CA PRO A 554 -28.31 -13.17 -5.91
C PRO A 554 -29.22 -14.28 -5.35
N PHE A 555 -28.63 -15.25 -4.67
CA PHE A 555 -29.38 -16.35 -4.05
C PHE A 555 -30.40 -15.83 -3.02
N VAL A 556 -29.97 -15.00 -2.06
CA VAL A 556 -30.85 -14.40 -1.06
C VAL A 556 -31.92 -13.54 -1.73
N PHE A 557 -31.54 -12.72 -2.68
CA PHE A 557 -32.46 -11.83 -3.39
C PHE A 557 -33.56 -12.61 -4.13
N THR A 558 -33.17 -13.55 -4.99
CA THR A 558 -34.10 -14.34 -5.81
C THR A 558 -34.99 -15.23 -4.94
N SER A 559 -34.45 -15.84 -3.87
CA SER A 559 -35.23 -16.70 -2.99
C SER A 559 -36.35 -15.97 -2.24
N ILE A 560 -36.19 -14.67 -1.99
CA ILE A 560 -37.23 -13.84 -1.35
C ILE A 560 -38.21 -13.33 -2.42
N THR A 561 -37.72 -12.73 -3.51
CA THR A 561 -38.56 -12.04 -4.47
C THR A 561 -39.38 -12.99 -5.34
N TYR A 562 -38.81 -14.15 -5.75
CA TYR A 562 -39.45 -15.09 -6.68
C TYR A 562 -40.81 -15.60 -6.18
N PRO A 563 -40.94 -16.15 -4.96
CA PRO A 563 -42.25 -16.61 -4.44
C PRO A 563 -43.16 -15.46 -4.09
N MET A 564 -42.65 -14.28 -3.65
CA MET A 564 -43.51 -13.17 -3.27
C MET A 564 -44.21 -12.55 -4.49
N ILE A 565 -43.54 -12.45 -5.62
CA ILE A 565 -44.12 -11.89 -6.86
C ILE A 565 -45.09 -12.87 -7.51
N GLY A 566 -44.90 -14.17 -7.33
CA GLY A 566 -45.71 -15.20 -7.99
C GLY A 566 -45.23 -15.48 -9.41
N LEU A 567 -43.92 -15.51 -9.64
CA LEU A 567 -43.32 -15.87 -10.94
C LEU A 567 -43.63 -17.32 -11.31
N ARG A 568 -43.40 -17.72 -12.56
CA ARG A 568 -43.76 -19.05 -13.11
C ARG A 568 -43.40 -20.17 -12.15
N ALA A 569 -44.37 -20.97 -11.76
CA ALA A 569 -44.19 -22.06 -10.83
C ALA A 569 -43.33 -23.19 -11.42
N GLY A 570 -42.43 -23.72 -10.62
CA GLY A 570 -41.53 -24.83 -11.00
C GLY A 570 -40.10 -24.62 -10.55
N ALA A 571 -39.49 -25.67 -10.02
CA ALA A 571 -38.10 -25.62 -9.56
C ALA A 571 -37.13 -25.27 -10.70
N THR A 572 -37.39 -25.76 -11.92
CA THR A 572 -36.55 -25.49 -13.08
C THR A 572 -36.52 -23.99 -13.41
N HIS A 573 -37.67 -23.34 -13.48
CA HIS A 573 -37.79 -21.90 -13.75
C HIS A 573 -37.12 -21.04 -12.67
N TYR A 574 -37.26 -21.46 -11.39
CA TYR A 574 -36.57 -20.80 -10.29
C TYR A 574 -35.05 -20.89 -10.40
N PHE A 575 -34.49 -22.11 -10.63
CA PHE A 575 -33.04 -22.25 -10.73
C PHE A 575 -32.45 -21.59 -11.98
N ILE A 576 -33.18 -21.55 -13.10
CA ILE A 576 -32.76 -20.82 -14.30
C ILE A 576 -32.75 -19.31 -13.99
N THR A 577 -33.79 -18.77 -13.35
CA THR A 577 -33.82 -17.35 -12.94
C THR A 577 -32.66 -17.03 -12.00
N LEU A 578 -32.43 -17.85 -10.98
CA LEU A 578 -31.30 -17.70 -10.05
C LEU A 578 -29.96 -17.70 -10.78
N PHE A 579 -29.79 -18.60 -11.75
CA PHE A 579 -28.56 -18.70 -12.53
C PHE A 579 -28.34 -17.44 -13.38
N ILE A 580 -29.36 -16.95 -14.10
CA ILE A 580 -29.27 -15.73 -14.91
C ILE A 580 -28.95 -14.51 -14.02
N VAL A 581 -29.65 -14.34 -12.88
CA VAL A 581 -29.42 -13.24 -11.94
C VAL A 581 -28.01 -13.30 -11.35
N THR A 582 -27.49 -14.51 -11.11
CA THR A 582 -26.10 -14.71 -10.66
C THR A 582 -25.08 -14.36 -11.75
N LEU A 583 -25.37 -14.67 -13.02
CA LEU A 583 -24.52 -14.24 -14.13
C LEU A 583 -24.49 -12.71 -14.25
N VAL A 584 -25.64 -12.04 -14.16
CA VAL A 584 -25.74 -10.58 -14.16
C VAL A 584 -24.93 -9.95 -13.03
N ALA A 585 -25.02 -10.51 -11.81
CA ALA A 585 -24.22 -10.06 -10.69
C ALA A 585 -22.71 -10.17 -10.97
N ASN A 586 -22.28 -11.27 -11.62
CA ASN A 586 -20.89 -11.46 -11.98
C ASN A 586 -20.39 -10.58 -13.14
N VAL A 587 -21.24 -10.33 -14.17
CA VAL A 587 -20.92 -9.36 -15.23
C VAL A 587 -20.76 -7.97 -14.65
N SER A 588 -21.72 -7.56 -13.82
CA SER A 588 -21.73 -6.25 -13.15
C SER A 588 -20.53 -6.05 -12.24
N THR A 589 -20.16 -7.08 -11.48
CA THR A 589 -18.94 -7.12 -10.69
C THR A 589 -17.69 -6.94 -11.57
N SER A 590 -17.62 -7.67 -12.70
CA SER A 590 -16.48 -7.61 -13.63
C SER A 590 -16.34 -6.22 -14.25
N PHE A 591 -17.45 -5.58 -14.55
CA PHE A 591 -17.52 -4.20 -15.01
C PHE A 591 -17.09 -3.20 -13.91
N GLY A 592 -17.51 -3.42 -12.66
CA GLY A 592 -17.06 -2.67 -11.50
C GLY A 592 -15.55 -2.71 -11.28
N TYR A 593 -14.92 -3.89 -11.47
CA TYR A 593 -13.45 -4.01 -11.48
C TYR A 593 -12.82 -3.18 -12.59
N LEU A 594 -13.37 -3.20 -13.80
CA LEU A 594 -12.86 -2.42 -14.93
C LEU A 594 -12.86 -0.92 -14.63
N ILE A 595 -13.99 -0.39 -14.14
CA ILE A 595 -14.11 1.02 -13.74
C ILE A 595 -13.10 1.36 -12.63
N SER A 596 -12.97 0.50 -11.60
CA SER A 596 -12.07 0.72 -10.49
C SER A 596 -10.59 0.75 -10.91
N CYS A 597 -10.19 -0.14 -11.82
CA CYS A 597 -8.83 -0.18 -12.35
C CYS A 597 -8.50 1.01 -13.26
N ALA A 598 -9.50 1.50 -14.03
CA ALA A 598 -9.34 2.63 -14.93
C ALA A 598 -9.35 3.99 -14.19
N SER A 599 -10.04 4.09 -13.05
CA SER A 599 -10.20 5.33 -12.30
C SER A 599 -9.00 5.63 -11.40
N SER A 600 -8.66 6.91 -11.22
CA SER A 600 -7.53 7.34 -10.38
C SER A 600 -7.87 7.38 -8.89
N SER A 601 -9.13 7.58 -8.52
CA SER A 601 -9.63 7.67 -7.14
C SER A 601 -10.99 7.01 -7.00
N ILE A 602 -11.39 6.72 -5.75
CA ILE A 602 -12.72 6.17 -5.42
C ILE A 602 -13.81 7.15 -5.88
N SER A 603 -13.66 8.44 -5.58
CA SER A 603 -14.63 9.48 -5.96
C SER A 603 -14.83 9.55 -7.47
N MET A 604 -13.75 9.47 -8.26
CA MET A 604 -13.84 9.42 -9.72
C MET A 604 -14.55 8.16 -10.21
N ALA A 605 -14.27 6.99 -9.63
CA ALA A 605 -14.94 5.74 -9.99
C ALA A 605 -16.46 5.80 -9.73
N LEU A 606 -16.86 6.35 -8.57
CA LEU A 606 -18.27 6.53 -8.21
C LEU A 606 -18.98 7.54 -9.09
N SER A 607 -18.30 8.62 -9.51
CA SER A 607 -18.88 9.63 -10.41
C SER A 607 -19.03 9.14 -11.85
N VAL A 608 -18.11 8.30 -12.33
CA VAL A 608 -18.13 7.76 -13.71
C VAL A 608 -19.04 6.54 -13.82
N GLY A 609 -19.21 5.77 -12.74
CA GLY A 609 -19.99 4.53 -12.74
C GLY A 609 -21.41 4.67 -13.31
N PRO A 610 -22.30 5.49 -12.69
CA PRO A 610 -23.68 5.63 -13.16
C PRO A 610 -23.81 6.09 -14.61
N PRO A 611 -23.13 7.18 -15.05
CA PRO A 611 -23.23 7.65 -16.43
C PRO A 611 -22.83 6.62 -17.48
N VAL A 612 -21.94 5.67 -17.13
CA VAL A 612 -21.51 4.62 -18.06
C VAL A 612 -22.45 3.41 -18.03
N VAL A 613 -23.09 3.10 -16.89
CA VAL A 613 -24.04 1.99 -16.76
C VAL A 613 -25.41 2.31 -17.41
N ILE A 614 -25.88 3.58 -17.32
CA ILE A 614 -27.20 3.99 -17.80
C ILE A 614 -27.41 3.69 -19.31
N PRO A 615 -26.49 3.96 -20.24
CA PRO A 615 -26.66 3.56 -21.64
C PRO A 615 -26.90 2.06 -21.83
N PHE A 616 -26.17 1.21 -21.09
CA PHE A 616 -26.38 -0.25 -21.17
C PHE A 616 -27.76 -0.66 -20.65
N LEU A 617 -28.26 0.01 -19.62
CA LEU A 617 -29.61 -0.20 -19.09
C LEU A 617 -30.68 0.16 -20.13
N ILE A 618 -30.52 1.27 -20.84
CA ILE A 618 -31.46 1.71 -21.89
C ILE A 618 -31.53 0.68 -23.03
N PHE A 619 -30.37 0.11 -23.40
CA PHE A 619 -30.30 -0.94 -24.45
C PHE A 619 -30.73 -2.32 -23.97
N GLY A 620 -31.27 -2.44 -22.75
CA GLY A 620 -31.75 -3.70 -22.17
C GLY A 620 -33.04 -4.26 -22.76
N GLY A 621 -33.62 -3.60 -23.75
CA GLY A 621 -34.84 -4.06 -24.45
C GLY A 621 -36.17 -3.74 -23.74
N PHE A 622 -36.13 -3.22 -22.50
CA PHE A 622 -37.32 -2.85 -21.75
C PHE A 622 -37.79 -1.41 -22.09
N PHE A 623 -36.86 -0.42 -22.10
CA PHE A 623 -37.18 0.98 -22.43
C PHE A 623 -37.16 1.27 -23.93
N LEU A 624 -36.35 0.55 -24.69
CA LEU A 624 -36.18 0.74 -26.12
C LEU A 624 -36.20 -0.62 -26.79
N ASN A 625 -37.12 -0.81 -27.75
CA ASN A 625 -37.20 -2.04 -28.53
C ASN A 625 -35.87 -2.24 -29.30
N SER A 626 -35.34 -3.45 -29.26
CA SER A 626 -34.07 -3.83 -29.91
C SER A 626 -34.03 -3.53 -31.41
N ALA A 627 -35.18 -3.59 -32.08
CA ALA A 627 -35.32 -3.25 -33.52
C ALA A 627 -35.20 -1.74 -33.81
N SER A 628 -35.51 -0.87 -32.83
CA SER A 628 -35.51 0.58 -32.97
C SER A 628 -34.19 1.26 -32.63
N VAL A 629 -33.15 0.48 -32.28
CA VAL A 629 -31.81 1.02 -31.93
C VAL A 629 -31.17 1.62 -33.17
N PRO A 630 -30.74 2.92 -33.15
CA PRO A 630 -30.03 3.55 -34.25
C PRO A 630 -28.72 2.77 -34.61
N ALA A 631 -28.42 2.71 -35.92
CA ALA A 631 -27.30 1.90 -36.43
C ALA A 631 -25.95 2.20 -35.76
N TYR A 632 -25.69 3.47 -35.39
CA TYR A 632 -24.46 3.88 -34.74
C TYR A 632 -24.38 3.44 -33.27
N PHE A 633 -25.50 3.14 -32.60
CA PHE A 633 -25.50 2.57 -31.25
C PHE A 633 -25.62 1.04 -31.22
N LYS A 634 -25.86 0.39 -32.37
CA LYS A 634 -26.03 -1.05 -32.45
C LYS A 634 -24.86 -1.84 -31.88
N TYR A 635 -23.61 -1.37 -32.11
CA TYR A 635 -22.43 -1.98 -31.52
C TYR A 635 -22.38 -1.87 -29.99
N LEU A 636 -22.85 -0.76 -29.43
CA LEU A 636 -22.91 -0.55 -27.98
C LEU A 636 -23.99 -1.44 -27.33
N SER A 637 -25.11 -1.68 -28.01
CA SER A 637 -26.17 -2.58 -27.52
C SER A 637 -25.69 -4.02 -27.37
N TYR A 638 -24.75 -4.49 -28.20
CA TYR A 638 -24.16 -5.82 -28.05
C TYR A 638 -23.23 -5.94 -26.82
N LEU A 639 -22.75 -4.86 -26.23
CA LEU A 639 -22.02 -4.86 -24.98
C LEU A 639 -22.94 -4.83 -23.75
N SER A 640 -24.24 -4.62 -23.93
CA SER A 640 -25.20 -4.53 -22.83
C SER A 640 -25.56 -5.91 -22.30
N TRP A 641 -25.15 -6.19 -21.07
CA TRP A 641 -25.59 -7.41 -20.36
C TRP A 641 -27.08 -7.38 -19.99
N PHE A 642 -27.69 -6.20 -19.91
CA PHE A 642 -29.13 -6.04 -19.67
C PHE A 642 -29.94 -6.66 -20.80
N ARG A 643 -29.50 -6.52 -22.06
CA ARG A 643 -30.16 -7.08 -23.23
C ARG A 643 -30.28 -8.61 -23.12
N TYR A 644 -29.16 -9.28 -23.02
CA TYR A 644 -29.09 -10.75 -22.96
C TYR A 644 -29.79 -11.30 -21.71
N ALA A 645 -29.61 -10.64 -20.56
CA ALA A 645 -30.23 -11.09 -19.32
C ALA A 645 -31.74 -10.87 -19.29
N ASN A 646 -32.24 -9.77 -19.87
CA ASN A 646 -33.66 -9.49 -19.97
C ASN A 646 -34.36 -10.48 -20.92
N GLU A 647 -33.77 -10.71 -22.10
CA GLU A 647 -34.23 -11.70 -23.07
C GLU A 647 -34.30 -13.09 -22.44
N ALA A 648 -33.22 -13.56 -21.81
CA ALA A 648 -33.18 -14.87 -21.15
C ALA A 648 -34.19 -15.01 -19.99
N LEU A 649 -34.41 -13.96 -19.18
CA LEU A 649 -35.40 -13.98 -18.09
C LEU A 649 -36.84 -14.04 -18.64
N LEU A 650 -37.13 -13.25 -19.66
CA LEU A 650 -38.45 -13.22 -20.27
C LEU A 650 -38.78 -14.53 -20.99
N ILE A 651 -37.78 -15.13 -21.68
CA ILE A 651 -37.93 -16.47 -22.28
C ILE A 651 -38.24 -17.50 -21.18
N ASN A 652 -37.48 -17.51 -20.07
CA ASN A 652 -37.76 -18.44 -18.97
C ASN A 652 -39.13 -18.26 -18.32
N GLN A 653 -39.68 -17.02 -18.28
CA GLN A 653 -40.97 -16.72 -17.69
C GLN A 653 -42.13 -17.09 -18.63
N TRP A 654 -42.03 -16.76 -19.95
CA TRP A 654 -43.13 -16.78 -20.88
C TRP A 654 -43.15 -17.94 -21.88
N SER A 655 -42.01 -18.61 -22.17
CA SER A 655 -41.92 -19.67 -23.18
C SER A 655 -42.86 -20.85 -22.95
N THR A 656 -43.28 -21.09 -21.71
CA THR A 656 -44.17 -22.22 -21.33
C THR A 656 -45.61 -21.78 -21.09
N VAL A 657 -45.97 -20.52 -21.30
CA VAL A 657 -47.33 -20.01 -21.11
C VAL A 657 -48.15 -20.27 -22.41
N VAL A 658 -49.16 -21.13 -22.29
CA VAL A 658 -50.00 -21.57 -23.42
C VAL A 658 -51.11 -20.54 -23.69
N ASP A 659 -51.65 -20.59 -24.92
CA ASP A 659 -52.75 -19.73 -25.34
C ASP A 659 -53.98 -19.91 -24.42
N GLY A 660 -54.51 -18.83 -23.87
CA GLY A 660 -55.66 -18.82 -22.94
C GLY A 660 -55.30 -18.88 -21.44
N GLU A 661 -54.02 -19.07 -21.03
CA GLU A 661 -53.62 -18.94 -19.59
C GLU A 661 -53.67 -17.48 -19.10
N ILE A 662 -53.59 -16.51 -20.01
CA ILE A 662 -53.62 -15.08 -19.66
C ILE A 662 -55.06 -14.59 -19.68
N ALA A 663 -55.56 -14.14 -18.53
CA ALA A 663 -56.92 -13.64 -18.39
C ALA A 663 -57.08 -12.26 -19.05
N CYS A 664 -57.90 -12.18 -20.11
CA CYS A 664 -58.20 -10.96 -20.84
C CYS A 664 -59.50 -10.32 -20.30
N THR A 665 -59.39 -9.40 -19.33
CA THR A 665 -60.55 -8.80 -18.65
C THR A 665 -60.97 -7.47 -19.26
N ARG A 666 -60.15 -6.77 -20.03
CA ARG A 666 -60.41 -5.46 -20.61
C ARG A 666 -60.62 -5.55 -22.13
N ALA A 667 -61.83 -5.23 -22.59
CA ALA A 667 -62.23 -5.33 -24.01
C ALA A 667 -61.52 -4.32 -24.95
N ASN A 668 -61.00 -3.20 -24.42
CA ASN A 668 -60.48 -2.08 -25.21
C ASN A 668 -58.93 -2.06 -25.31
N VAL A 669 -58.24 -3.05 -24.80
CA VAL A 669 -56.74 -3.13 -24.82
C VAL A 669 -56.37 -4.44 -25.50
N THR A 670 -55.37 -4.39 -26.38
CA THR A 670 -54.77 -5.59 -26.98
C THR A 670 -54.23 -6.52 -25.89
N CYS A 671 -54.85 -7.72 -25.78
CA CYS A 671 -54.44 -8.72 -24.81
C CYS A 671 -53.51 -9.75 -25.46
N PRO A 672 -52.29 -9.92 -24.93
CA PRO A 672 -51.40 -11.01 -25.37
C PRO A 672 -51.95 -12.33 -24.79
N ARG A 673 -52.56 -13.17 -25.62
CA ARG A 673 -53.13 -14.45 -25.18
C ARG A 673 -52.17 -15.54 -24.87
N SER A 674 -50.95 -15.46 -25.43
CA SER A 674 -49.90 -16.46 -25.24
C SER A 674 -48.55 -15.80 -24.87
N GLY A 675 -47.63 -16.58 -24.25
CA GLY A 675 -46.32 -16.11 -23.94
C GLY A 675 -45.46 -15.79 -25.17
N GLU A 676 -45.71 -16.46 -26.30
CA GLU A 676 -45.07 -16.19 -27.57
C GLU A 676 -45.34 -14.77 -28.09
N ILE A 677 -46.57 -14.32 -28.03
CA ILE A 677 -46.96 -12.96 -28.42
C ILE A 677 -46.25 -11.91 -27.56
N ILE A 678 -46.06 -12.20 -26.27
CA ILE A 678 -45.28 -11.32 -25.36
C ILE A 678 -43.84 -11.22 -25.82
N LEU A 679 -43.21 -12.35 -26.12
CA LEU A 679 -41.78 -12.37 -26.57
C LEU A 679 -41.64 -11.67 -27.94
N GLU A 680 -42.57 -11.88 -28.88
CA GLU A 680 -42.58 -11.18 -30.17
C GLU A 680 -42.71 -9.65 -30.01
N THR A 681 -43.50 -9.15 -29.04
CA THR A 681 -43.62 -7.72 -28.76
C THR A 681 -42.27 -7.06 -28.41
N PHE A 682 -41.38 -7.79 -27.73
CA PHE A 682 -40.04 -7.33 -27.43
C PHE A 682 -39.02 -7.72 -28.50
N ASN A 683 -39.44 -8.44 -29.54
CA ASN A 683 -38.59 -8.99 -30.60
C ASN A 683 -37.53 -9.97 -30.06
N PHE A 684 -37.92 -10.84 -29.09
CA PHE A 684 -37.09 -11.88 -28.46
C PHE A 684 -37.46 -13.24 -29.04
N ARG A 685 -36.44 -14.14 -29.20
CA ARG A 685 -36.63 -15.45 -29.77
C ARG A 685 -36.22 -16.53 -28.76
N VAL A 686 -37.05 -17.54 -28.61
CA VAL A 686 -36.75 -18.67 -27.70
C VAL A 686 -35.45 -19.40 -28.05
N GLU A 687 -35.10 -19.43 -29.35
CA GLU A 687 -33.86 -20.03 -29.86
C GLU A 687 -32.59 -19.32 -29.35
N ASP A 688 -32.66 -18.05 -29.06
CA ASP A 688 -31.51 -17.22 -28.66
C ASP A 688 -31.12 -17.42 -27.18
N PHE A 689 -31.89 -18.16 -26.37
CA PHE A 689 -31.61 -18.38 -24.94
C PHE A 689 -30.19 -18.89 -24.66
N THR A 690 -29.72 -19.87 -25.42
CA THR A 690 -28.34 -20.41 -25.23
C THR A 690 -27.27 -19.42 -25.65
N LEU A 691 -27.54 -18.61 -26.67
CA LEU A 691 -26.67 -17.54 -27.13
C LEU A 691 -26.55 -16.44 -26.07
N ASP A 692 -27.65 -16.07 -25.44
CA ASP A 692 -27.70 -15.04 -24.39
C ASP A 692 -26.84 -15.43 -23.19
N ILE A 693 -26.96 -16.69 -22.74
CA ILE A 693 -26.15 -17.22 -21.65
C ILE A 693 -24.66 -17.20 -22.03
N ALA A 694 -24.34 -17.64 -23.26
CA ALA A 694 -22.96 -17.63 -23.76
C ALA A 694 -22.40 -16.19 -23.84
N CYS A 695 -23.21 -15.21 -24.29
CA CYS A 695 -22.84 -13.80 -24.34
C CYS A 695 -22.57 -13.23 -22.94
N LEU A 696 -23.39 -13.57 -21.93
CA LEU A 696 -23.14 -13.17 -20.55
C LEU A 696 -21.81 -13.70 -20.02
N PHE A 697 -21.48 -14.97 -20.27
CA PHE A 697 -20.17 -15.52 -19.92
C PHE A 697 -19.02 -14.82 -20.67
N ALA A 698 -19.19 -14.56 -21.96
CA ALA A 698 -18.19 -13.84 -22.76
C ALA A 698 -17.94 -12.42 -22.21
N LEU A 699 -18.98 -11.70 -21.79
CA LEU A 699 -18.88 -10.38 -21.18
C LEU A 699 -18.17 -10.42 -19.82
N ILE A 700 -18.40 -11.44 -18.98
CA ILE A 700 -17.63 -11.64 -17.73
C ILE A 700 -16.14 -11.71 -18.04
N VAL A 701 -15.77 -12.58 -18.99
CA VAL A 701 -14.36 -12.76 -19.37
C VAL A 701 -13.78 -11.49 -19.97
N LEU A 702 -14.49 -10.84 -20.88
CA LEU A 702 -14.06 -9.62 -21.55
C LEU A 702 -13.78 -8.49 -20.55
N PHE A 703 -14.70 -8.22 -19.63
CA PHE A 703 -14.54 -7.14 -18.64
C PHE A 703 -13.45 -7.48 -17.61
N ARG A 704 -13.30 -8.75 -17.20
CA ARG A 704 -12.21 -9.17 -16.32
C ARG A 704 -10.84 -9.05 -16.98
N LEU A 705 -10.71 -9.44 -18.23
CA LEU A 705 -9.46 -9.27 -18.99
C LEU A 705 -9.15 -7.79 -19.19
N GLY A 706 -10.15 -6.96 -19.50
CA GLY A 706 -10.03 -5.52 -19.57
C GLY A 706 -9.56 -4.89 -18.24
N ALA A 707 -10.15 -5.32 -17.12
CA ALA A 707 -9.76 -4.88 -15.79
C ALA A 707 -8.31 -5.28 -15.46
N LEU A 708 -7.92 -6.52 -15.76
CA LEU A 708 -6.55 -7.01 -15.58
C LEU A 708 -5.54 -6.20 -16.41
N LEU A 709 -5.88 -5.92 -17.67
CA LEU A 709 -5.04 -5.11 -18.56
C LEU A 709 -4.88 -3.69 -18.01
N CYS A 710 -5.98 -3.05 -17.59
CA CYS A 710 -5.94 -1.71 -16.96
C CYS A 710 -5.07 -1.71 -15.69
N LEU A 711 -5.23 -2.72 -14.84
CA LEU A 711 -4.44 -2.87 -13.62
C LEU A 711 -2.95 -3.06 -13.93
N TRP A 712 -2.63 -3.88 -14.93
CA TRP A 712 -1.28 -4.12 -15.36
C TRP A 712 -0.61 -2.86 -15.96
N LEU A 713 -1.30 -2.11 -16.83
CA LEU A 713 -0.84 -0.84 -17.36
C LEU A 713 -0.60 0.19 -16.25
N ARG A 714 -1.53 0.28 -15.29
CA ARG A 714 -1.41 1.18 -14.14
C ARG A 714 -0.24 0.83 -13.23
N SER A 715 0.04 -0.45 -13.04
CA SER A 715 1.19 -0.92 -12.25
C SER A 715 2.52 -0.58 -12.90
N ARG A 716 2.60 -0.61 -14.25
CA ARG A 716 3.80 -0.22 -15.01
C ARG A 716 4.02 1.29 -15.10
N SER A 717 2.94 2.05 -15.20
CA SER A 717 3.03 3.53 -15.29
C SER A 717 3.57 4.18 -14.00
N LYS A 718 3.58 3.44 -12.90
CA LYS A 718 4.08 3.91 -11.60
C LYS A 718 5.41 3.27 -11.18
N GLU A 719 5.93 2.32 -11.96
CA GLU A 719 7.32 1.85 -11.92
C GLU A 719 8.26 2.81 -12.66
#